data_2dbcc316db854927c4a877fb939de96e
#
_entry.id   2dbcc316db854927c4a877fb939de96e
#
_cell.length_a   1.000
_cell.length_b   1.000
_cell.length_c   1.000
_cell.angle_alpha   90.00
_cell.angle_beta   90.00
_cell.angle_gamma   90.00
#
_symmetry.space_group_name_H-M   'P 1'
#
loop_
_entity.id
_entity.type
_entity.pdbx_description
1 polymer ?
#
loop_
_entity_poly.entity_id
_entity_poly.type
_entity_poly.pdbx_seq_one_letter_code
_entity_poly.pdbx_strand_id
1 'polypeptide(L)'
;MSKQRKHDLEFVRQVASPRWAEIISSIGYVNRELLDGQHHPCPKCGGTDRFRFFTDNTGGAICNKCFGEKNGDGFAVLQWLTGSSFAETLAQVCAYLGISPSEKKKDDTKPDEHLEFLPWDKLAVSYWCLRKKPITPNAVKSVGAEVAIYRGEYKVIAIPVWGEKLDKSKPVGWVIYNITGGTLPKWVKSGSELKQEWVKVKLTQGSEAGIIANLSRLANAEEVWKVEGPSDLLAFLSFSFVDLPAEVAAFTNANGAKERPATWMAKLCEGKVARVCHDADKPGQDGAIGWTDSIGRHRPGWCDAMAATATECRNVVLPYEIQETHGKDLRDFANDNHTFAELRTIAEAGEVVTKSEKTIEDQIIESVDDPHRLARINLEAYEKAAGCRATIRRWRDEWYTWTERRGCYRKIQEGELRAKIGLTVRKEFIRANKEEIDSGDKDEPVVRKVTRSLLFNVLEATASTQIVPSHVEAQSLISNERKPERKNWIALKNGILDIDSLLDGNDDCIYPHTPDWFSTVCLPYDFDAEADCPRWMAFLEKNLEGDEERIAILQEWAGYLLLPDTGQQRFLIMQGEGANGKSVYCAAMEALVGGDNASHVPLELFGDRFSKTSTLGKLVNISADAGEIEKTAEGFLKSFTAGETMNFDRKGIPPIDCYPTARLIIACNNLPRFSDRSDGIWRRMILIPWRVQIQPHERIPNMDKAWFWEQSGEMPGIFRWALAGLYRLRQQGRFSESQIEKLSKAEYQEETNPAKAFLNENLESSSTGRIECSELYQMYSLWCERNGNRRPLSDKIFGKEVRRKFPTVERKRGGGRSSRFWYYEGIVFSCEEICGKKTSEAVLF
;
A
#
# COMPACT_ATOMS: atom_id res chain seq x y z
N MET A 1 7.42 16.01 -2.80
CA MET A 1 8.21 15.56 -1.62
C MET A 1 9.68 15.58 -1.98
N SER A 2 10.49 16.35 -1.26
CA SER A 2 11.92 16.52 -1.54
C SER A 2 12.66 15.20 -1.39
N LYS A 3 13.39 14.79 -2.40
CA LYS A 3 14.34 13.68 -2.32
C LYS A 3 15.31 13.95 -1.17
N GLN A 4 15.26 13.14 -0.13
CA GLN A 4 16.19 13.21 1.00
C GLN A 4 17.61 13.01 0.47
N ARG A 5 18.44 14.05 0.56
CA ARG A 5 19.86 14.00 0.19
C ARG A 5 20.58 13.06 1.14
N LYS A 6 21.35 12.11 0.63
CA LYS A 6 22.12 11.13 1.43
C LYS A 6 23.55 11.63 1.61
N HIS A 7 24.07 11.53 2.84
CA HIS A 7 25.49 11.75 3.12
C HIS A 7 26.31 10.50 2.72
N ASP A 8 27.53 10.74 2.24
CA ASP A 8 28.50 9.66 2.02
C ASP A 8 29.04 9.22 3.39
N LEU A 9 28.61 8.04 3.82
CA LEU A 9 28.91 7.49 5.14
C LEU A 9 30.40 7.25 5.35
N GLU A 10 31.11 6.82 4.32
CA GLU A 10 32.54 6.50 4.41
C GLU A 10 33.38 7.77 4.55
N PHE A 11 33.02 8.80 3.81
CA PHE A 11 33.62 10.14 3.96
C PHE A 11 33.35 10.74 5.36
N VAL A 12 32.11 10.64 5.86
CA VAL A 12 31.77 11.14 7.20
C VAL A 12 32.54 10.39 8.27
N ARG A 13 32.70 9.07 8.16
CA ARG A 13 33.53 8.26 9.07
C ARG A 13 35.00 8.70 9.06
N GLN A 14 35.57 8.95 7.90
CA GLN A 14 36.94 9.39 7.75
C GLN A 14 37.18 10.76 8.40
N VAL A 15 36.26 11.70 8.21
CA VAL A 15 36.38 13.05 8.82
C VAL A 15 36.11 13.02 10.33
N ALA A 16 35.21 12.15 10.80
CA ALA A 16 34.87 12.00 12.22
C ALA A 16 35.96 11.26 13.00
N SER A 17 36.71 10.34 12.35
CA SER A 17 37.69 9.46 12.98
C SER A 17 38.62 10.16 13.97
N PRO A 18 39.35 11.24 13.65
CA PRO A 18 40.25 11.90 14.61
C PRO A 18 39.50 12.75 15.66
N ARG A 19 38.18 12.89 15.56
CA ARG A 19 37.38 13.84 16.33
C ARG A 19 36.28 13.21 17.17
N TRP A 20 36.24 11.88 17.27
CA TRP A 20 35.13 11.19 17.96
C TRP A 20 34.95 11.61 19.40
N ALA A 21 36.03 11.85 20.15
CA ALA A 21 35.94 12.32 21.53
C ALA A 21 35.23 13.70 21.64
N GLU A 22 35.51 14.61 20.71
CA GLU A 22 34.83 15.90 20.63
C GLU A 22 33.38 15.78 20.25
N ILE A 23 33.09 14.96 19.24
CA ILE A 23 31.73 14.70 18.70
C ILE A 23 30.85 14.05 19.78
N ILE A 24 31.37 13.01 20.47
CA ILE A 24 30.64 12.32 21.53
C ILE A 24 30.42 13.24 22.74
N SER A 25 31.40 14.04 23.09
CA SER A 25 31.24 14.99 24.16
C SER A 25 30.16 16.03 23.85
N SER A 26 30.12 16.54 22.61
CA SER A 26 29.18 17.60 22.22
C SER A 26 27.78 17.07 21.95
N ILE A 27 27.63 16.00 21.18
CA ILE A 27 26.30 15.46 20.77
C ILE A 27 25.75 14.54 21.84
N GLY A 28 26.60 13.71 22.47
CA GLY A 28 26.20 12.74 23.50
C GLY A 28 26.13 13.35 24.91
N TYR A 29 26.46 14.62 25.08
CA TYR A 29 26.48 15.33 26.35
C TYR A 29 27.34 14.63 27.42
N VAL A 30 28.47 14.05 27.00
CA VAL A 30 29.40 13.32 27.88
C VAL A 30 30.55 14.26 28.27
N ASN A 31 30.88 14.30 29.56
CA ASN A 31 32.07 15.07 30.00
C ASN A 31 33.32 14.52 29.30
N ARG A 32 34.13 15.40 28.71
CA ARG A 32 35.32 15.05 27.94
C ARG A 32 36.37 14.28 28.77
N GLU A 33 36.40 14.47 30.05
CA GLU A 33 37.29 13.76 31.00
C GLU A 33 36.99 12.25 31.06
N LEU A 34 35.78 11.82 30.70
CA LEU A 34 35.38 10.39 30.61
C LEU A 34 35.81 9.71 29.30
N LEU A 35 36.40 10.43 28.35
CA LEU A 35 36.78 9.99 27.02
C LEU A 35 38.32 9.91 26.84
N ASP A 36 39.05 9.68 27.92
CA ASP A 36 40.52 9.64 28.01
C ASP A 36 41.12 8.24 27.84
N GLY A 37 40.26 7.21 27.63
CA GLY A 37 40.66 5.83 27.48
C GLY A 37 40.81 5.04 28.80
N GLN A 38 40.59 5.67 29.94
CA GLN A 38 40.58 5.03 31.24
C GLN A 38 39.19 4.53 31.62
N HIS A 39 39.09 3.75 32.70
CA HIS A 39 37.81 3.32 33.23
C HIS A 39 37.15 4.39 34.08
N HIS A 40 35.92 4.71 33.82
CA HIS A 40 35.13 5.78 34.43
C HIS A 40 33.72 5.29 34.82
N PRO A 41 33.01 6.06 35.66
CA PRO A 41 31.57 5.91 35.81
C PRO A 41 30.85 6.01 34.48
N CYS A 42 29.91 5.09 34.21
CA CYS A 42 29.15 5.14 32.98
C CYS A 42 28.23 6.37 32.92
N PRO A 43 28.28 7.17 31.84
CA PRO A 43 27.43 8.37 31.71
C PRO A 43 25.93 8.06 31.67
N LYS A 44 25.54 6.80 31.37
CA LYS A 44 24.13 6.39 31.26
C LYS A 44 23.63 5.58 32.45
N CYS A 45 24.42 4.65 33.02
CA CYS A 45 23.97 3.77 34.08
C CYS A 45 24.73 3.92 35.41
N GLY A 46 25.67 4.87 35.51
CA GLY A 46 26.51 5.11 36.69
C GLY A 46 27.48 3.97 36.99
N GLY A 47 27.90 3.88 38.27
CA GLY A 47 28.95 2.91 38.73
C GLY A 47 30.31 3.60 38.77
N THR A 48 31.34 2.91 39.28
CA THR A 48 32.66 3.53 39.54
C THR A 48 33.62 3.42 38.34
N ASP A 49 33.64 2.26 37.63
CA ASP A 49 34.63 1.95 36.61
C ASP A 49 34.07 1.12 35.45
N ARG A 50 32.85 1.39 35.07
CA ARG A 50 32.09 0.56 34.10
C ARG A 50 32.24 1.00 32.66
N PHE A 51 32.60 2.24 32.40
CA PHE A 51 32.68 2.82 31.09
C PHE A 51 34.11 3.05 30.68
N ARG A 52 34.47 2.71 29.46
CA ARG A 52 35.77 3.02 28.84
C ARG A 52 35.56 3.39 27.38
N PHE A 53 36.09 4.54 27.00
CA PHE A 53 36.17 4.99 25.62
C PHE A 53 37.44 4.49 24.94
N PHE A 54 37.39 4.16 23.66
CA PHE A 54 38.58 3.72 22.91
C PHE A 54 39.25 4.89 22.21
N THR A 55 40.53 5.08 22.45
CA THR A 55 41.33 6.16 21.86
C THR A 55 41.99 5.77 20.53
N ASP A 56 41.53 4.72 19.91
CA ASP A 56 42.01 4.15 18.62
C ASP A 56 41.38 4.83 17.37
N ASN A 57 40.77 6.01 17.54
CA ASN A 57 40.08 6.77 16.50
C ASN A 57 38.81 6.10 15.94
N THR A 58 38.37 4.96 16.44
CA THR A 58 37.10 4.34 16.03
C THR A 58 35.89 5.04 16.64
N GLY A 59 36.08 5.75 17.74
CA GLY A 59 35.01 6.36 18.54
C GLY A 59 34.21 5.33 19.34
N GLY A 60 34.66 4.08 19.40
CA GLY A 60 34.02 3.02 20.16
C GLY A 60 34.14 3.21 21.66
N ALA A 61 33.23 2.59 22.40
CA ALA A 61 33.27 2.54 23.85
C ALA A 61 32.65 1.24 24.37
N ILE A 62 32.88 0.93 25.62
CA ILE A 62 32.27 -0.20 26.32
C ILE A 62 31.70 0.25 27.66
N CYS A 63 30.57 -0.33 28.04
CA CYS A 63 30.07 -0.32 29.42
C CYS A 63 29.69 -1.74 29.81
N ASN A 64 30.30 -2.29 30.83
CA ASN A 64 30.12 -3.67 31.30
C ASN A 64 28.66 -3.99 31.76
N LYS A 65 27.77 -3.00 31.82
CA LYS A 65 26.39 -3.20 32.26
C LYS A 65 25.34 -2.87 31.17
N CYS A 66 25.48 -1.76 30.44
CA CYS A 66 24.42 -1.25 29.59
C CYS A 66 24.82 -0.99 28.13
N PHE A 67 26.07 -1.24 27.75
CA PHE A 67 26.57 -1.18 26.39
C PHE A 67 27.52 -2.34 26.17
N GLY A 68 26.94 -3.53 25.89
CA GLY A 68 27.64 -4.83 25.96
C GLY A 68 28.44 -5.19 24.71
N GLU A 69 28.85 -6.41 24.64
CA GLU A 69 29.83 -7.20 23.91
C GLU A 69 30.25 -6.81 22.47
N LYS A 70 29.59 -5.96 21.76
CA LYS A 70 30.03 -5.47 20.44
C LYS A 70 30.44 -4.03 20.56
N ASN A 71 31.73 -3.81 20.68
CA ASN A 71 32.36 -2.50 20.55
C ASN A 71 31.88 -1.83 19.27
N GLY A 72 30.96 -0.90 19.40
CA GLY A 72 30.44 -0.12 18.28
C GLY A 72 31.44 0.98 17.91
N ASP A 73 31.32 1.51 16.72
CA ASP A 73 31.98 2.76 16.32
C ASP A 73 31.34 3.97 16.99
N GLY A 74 31.87 5.17 16.75
CA GLY A 74 31.36 6.39 17.34
C GLY A 74 29.88 6.68 17.05
N PHE A 75 29.33 6.19 15.94
CA PHE A 75 27.91 6.27 15.65
C PHE A 75 27.09 5.39 16.60
N ALA A 76 27.52 4.17 16.86
CA ALA A 76 26.85 3.25 17.78
C ALA A 76 26.88 3.80 19.23
N VAL A 77 27.98 4.41 19.65
CA VAL A 77 28.10 5.08 20.95
C VAL A 77 27.13 6.24 21.07
N LEU A 78 27.03 7.08 20.05
CA LEU A 78 26.06 8.19 20.04
C LEU A 78 24.62 7.69 20.06
N GLN A 79 24.26 6.69 19.25
CA GLN A 79 22.94 6.08 19.28
C GLN A 79 22.60 5.53 20.68
N TRP A 80 23.54 4.85 21.30
CA TRP A 80 23.35 4.35 22.65
C TRP A 80 23.18 5.48 23.67
N LEU A 81 23.94 6.55 23.59
CA LEU A 81 23.85 7.68 24.52
C LEU A 81 22.55 8.47 24.36
N THR A 82 22.19 8.80 23.12
CA THR A 82 21.07 9.72 22.80
C THR A 82 19.74 9.00 22.60
N GLY A 83 19.76 7.71 22.28
CA GLY A 83 18.57 6.95 21.85
C GLY A 83 18.09 7.26 20.43
N SER A 84 18.86 8.04 19.66
CA SER A 84 18.52 8.43 18.30
C SER A 84 18.68 7.30 17.30
N SER A 85 17.92 7.33 16.20
CA SER A 85 18.13 6.42 15.07
C SER A 85 19.46 6.70 14.36
N PHE A 86 19.95 5.72 13.57
CA PHE A 86 21.19 5.91 12.81
C PHE A 86 21.13 7.11 11.85
N ALA A 87 19.98 7.34 11.22
CA ALA A 87 19.79 8.46 10.30
C ALA A 87 19.87 9.83 11.00
N GLU A 88 19.26 9.93 12.17
CA GLU A 88 19.33 11.15 13.01
C GLU A 88 20.73 11.39 13.54
N THR A 89 21.40 10.34 14.04
CA THR A 89 22.78 10.42 14.51
C THR A 89 23.74 10.86 13.41
N LEU A 90 23.59 10.29 12.19
CA LEU A 90 24.39 10.69 11.04
C LEU A 90 24.15 12.16 10.68
N ALA A 91 22.90 12.62 10.69
CA ALA A 91 22.57 14.03 10.44
C ALA A 91 23.19 14.98 11.48
N GLN A 92 23.16 14.60 12.76
CA GLN A 92 23.77 15.37 13.85
C GLN A 92 25.30 15.44 13.73
N VAL A 93 25.95 14.31 13.41
CA VAL A 93 27.40 14.25 13.18
C VAL A 93 27.80 15.10 11.97
N CYS A 94 27.06 15.02 10.88
CA CYS A 94 27.29 15.85 9.70
C CYS A 94 27.12 17.34 10.00
N ALA A 95 26.07 17.71 10.73
CA ALA A 95 25.85 19.10 11.15
C ALA A 95 27.01 19.62 12.04
N TYR A 96 27.48 18.79 12.99
CA TYR A 96 28.62 19.12 13.85
C TYR A 96 29.92 19.30 13.05
N LEU A 97 30.15 18.48 12.05
CA LEU A 97 31.34 18.54 11.18
C LEU A 97 31.24 19.58 10.07
N GLY A 98 30.08 20.26 9.92
CA GLY A 98 29.83 21.21 8.84
C GLY A 98 29.72 20.54 7.46
N ILE A 99 29.40 19.25 7.41
CA ILE A 99 29.27 18.48 6.18
C ILE A 99 27.84 18.65 5.67
N SER A 100 27.68 19.43 4.60
CA SER A 100 26.39 19.54 3.88
C SER A 100 26.09 18.24 3.13
N PRO A 101 24.79 17.84 2.98
CA PRO A 101 24.42 16.74 2.12
C PRO A 101 24.97 17.02 0.72
N SER A 102 25.89 16.21 0.24
CA SER A 102 26.40 16.33 -1.12
C SER A 102 25.23 16.11 -2.07
N GLU A 103 24.99 17.03 -2.99
CA GLU A 103 24.43 16.64 -4.27
C GLU A 103 25.36 15.54 -4.77
N LYS A 104 24.83 14.36 -5.11
CA LYS A 104 25.62 13.43 -5.90
C LYS A 104 26.18 14.27 -7.04
N LYS A 105 27.47 14.62 -6.97
CA LYS A 105 28.19 14.96 -8.19
C LYS A 105 27.88 13.80 -9.10
N LYS A 106 27.21 14.03 -10.23
CA LYS A 106 27.23 13.09 -11.35
C LYS A 106 28.69 12.67 -11.40
N ASP A 107 28.91 11.36 -11.30
CA ASP A 107 30.24 10.80 -11.45
C ASP A 107 30.63 11.15 -12.89
N ASP A 108 31.28 12.31 -13.06
CA ASP A 108 31.66 12.87 -14.38
C ASP A 108 32.65 11.94 -15.09
N THR A 109 33.03 10.82 -14.45
CA THR A 109 33.86 9.75 -15.00
C THR A 109 33.06 8.64 -15.68
N LYS A 110 31.70 8.51 -15.45
CA LYS A 110 30.87 7.58 -16.21
C LYS A 110 30.13 8.32 -17.29
N PRO A 111 30.43 8.00 -18.55
CA PRO A 111 29.71 8.61 -19.68
C PRO A 111 28.23 8.29 -19.61
N ASP A 112 27.41 9.26 -19.97
CA ASP A 112 25.94 9.14 -20.03
C ASP A 112 25.53 7.97 -20.95
N GLU A 113 24.80 6.99 -20.43
CA GLU A 113 24.26 5.83 -21.17
C GLU A 113 22.85 6.11 -21.72
N HIS A 114 22.55 7.35 -22.02
CA HIS A 114 21.24 7.75 -22.53
C HIS A 114 20.95 7.18 -23.93
N LEU A 115 19.72 6.64 -24.09
CA LEU A 115 19.13 6.24 -25.36
C LEU A 115 18.04 7.26 -25.73
N GLU A 116 18.17 7.87 -26.90
CA GLU A 116 17.15 8.71 -27.52
C GLU A 116 16.42 7.88 -28.59
N PHE A 117 15.17 7.52 -28.34
CA PHE A 117 14.39 6.69 -29.25
C PHE A 117 13.91 7.46 -30.46
N LEU A 118 14.00 6.81 -31.61
CA LEU A 118 13.64 7.36 -32.91
C LEU A 118 12.44 6.58 -33.51
N PRO A 119 11.70 7.16 -34.45
CA PRO A 119 10.74 6.41 -35.23
C PRO A 119 11.38 5.21 -35.92
N TRP A 120 10.62 4.10 -36.07
CA TRP A 120 11.12 2.88 -36.70
C TRP A 120 11.66 3.11 -38.11
N ASP A 121 12.96 2.89 -38.28
CA ASP A 121 13.65 3.00 -39.55
C ASP A 121 13.79 1.63 -40.22
N LYS A 122 12.78 1.26 -41.03
CA LYS A 122 12.73 -0.04 -41.73
C LYS A 122 13.96 -0.27 -42.62
N LEU A 123 14.49 0.77 -43.31
CA LEU A 123 15.63 0.63 -44.20
C LEU A 123 16.91 0.35 -43.43
N ALA A 124 17.17 1.10 -42.36
CA ALA A 124 18.34 0.89 -41.53
C ALA A 124 18.33 -0.49 -40.86
N VAL A 125 17.17 -0.93 -40.32
CA VAL A 125 17.02 -2.28 -39.74
C VAL A 125 17.20 -3.36 -40.79
N SER A 126 16.64 -3.19 -42.00
CA SER A 126 16.83 -4.15 -43.10
C SER A 126 18.31 -4.27 -43.49
N TYR A 127 19.02 -3.15 -43.54
CA TYR A 127 20.46 -3.14 -43.83
C TYR A 127 21.29 -3.87 -42.76
N TRP A 128 20.94 -3.68 -41.50
CA TRP A 128 21.57 -4.43 -40.39
C TRP A 128 21.28 -5.91 -40.49
N CYS A 129 20.03 -6.33 -40.79
CA CYS A 129 19.65 -7.72 -40.99
C CYS A 129 20.40 -8.38 -42.14
N LEU A 130 20.64 -7.68 -43.26
CA LEU A 130 21.41 -8.20 -44.37
C LEU A 130 22.84 -8.62 -43.98
N ARG A 131 23.41 -7.97 -42.98
CA ARG A 131 24.74 -8.30 -42.43
C ARG A 131 24.67 -9.40 -41.35
N LYS A 132 23.51 -9.71 -40.84
CA LYS A 132 23.26 -10.67 -39.76
C LYS A 132 22.31 -11.78 -40.22
N LYS A 133 22.46 -12.22 -41.49
CA LYS A 133 21.65 -13.34 -41.96
C LYS A 133 21.64 -14.51 -40.99
N PRO A 134 20.53 -15.23 -40.85
CA PRO A 134 19.24 -15.08 -41.53
C PRO A 134 18.23 -14.18 -40.82
N ILE A 135 18.64 -13.30 -39.91
CA ILE A 135 17.75 -12.44 -39.13
C ILE A 135 16.89 -11.56 -40.04
N THR A 136 15.58 -11.53 -39.78
CA THR A 136 14.63 -10.72 -40.54
C THR A 136 14.17 -9.46 -39.75
N PRO A 137 13.81 -8.37 -40.45
CA PRO A 137 13.26 -7.17 -39.77
C PRO A 137 12.00 -7.47 -38.95
N ASN A 138 11.20 -8.44 -39.37
CA ASN A 138 10.00 -8.83 -38.63
C ASN A 138 10.34 -9.50 -37.30
N ALA A 139 11.35 -10.36 -37.26
CA ALA A 139 11.86 -10.96 -36.03
C ALA A 139 12.35 -9.88 -35.05
N VAL A 140 13.13 -8.91 -35.55
CA VAL A 140 13.62 -7.78 -34.75
C VAL A 140 12.46 -6.97 -34.17
N LYS A 141 11.45 -6.64 -34.97
CA LYS A 141 10.26 -5.92 -34.52
C LYS A 141 9.43 -6.72 -33.53
N SER A 142 9.34 -8.05 -33.70
CA SER A 142 8.49 -8.92 -32.89
C SER A 142 8.92 -9.01 -31.43
N VAL A 143 10.18 -8.75 -31.10
CA VAL A 143 10.67 -8.69 -29.70
C VAL A 143 10.52 -7.30 -29.08
N GLY A 144 9.89 -6.34 -29.76
CA GLY A 144 9.72 -4.96 -29.29
C GLY A 144 10.97 -4.09 -29.46
N ALA A 145 11.88 -4.46 -30.40
CA ALA A 145 13.08 -3.67 -30.65
C ALA A 145 12.73 -2.29 -31.23
N GLU A 146 13.53 -1.30 -30.87
CA GLU A 146 13.39 0.10 -31.29
C GLU A 146 14.70 0.59 -31.92
N VAL A 147 14.63 1.67 -32.67
CA VAL A 147 15.80 2.39 -33.18
C VAL A 147 16.09 3.56 -32.25
N ALA A 148 17.35 3.75 -31.87
CA ALA A 148 17.72 4.84 -30.97
C ALA A 148 19.08 5.44 -31.34
N ILE A 149 19.35 6.61 -30.80
CA ILE A 149 20.72 7.20 -30.74
C ILE A 149 21.28 6.91 -29.35
N TYR A 150 22.40 6.22 -29.28
CA TYR A 150 23.14 5.94 -28.07
C TYR A 150 24.22 7.01 -27.88
N ARG A 151 24.19 7.69 -26.74
CA ARG A 151 25.16 8.74 -26.38
C ARG A 151 25.21 9.90 -27.36
N GLY A 152 24.13 10.20 -28.07
CA GLY A 152 24.12 11.27 -29.08
C GLY A 152 24.94 11.02 -30.38
N GLU A 153 25.58 9.84 -30.49
CA GLU A 153 26.57 9.56 -31.54
C GLU A 153 26.24 8.30 -32.35
N TYR A 154 25.87 7.21 -31.65
CA TYR A 154 25.72 5.90 -32.29
C TYR A 154 24.26 5.58 -32.58
N LYS A 155 23.90 5.44 -33.85
CA LYS A 155 22.58 4.91 -34.21
C LYS A 155 22.58 3.40 -33.96
N VAL A 156 21.64 2.94 -33.14
CA VAL A 156 21.58 1.57 -32.62
C VAL A 156 20.22 0.94 -32.82
N ILE A 157 20.20 -0.41 -32.86
CA ILE A 157 19.00 -1.21 -32.59
C ILE A 157 19.02 -1.54 -31.10
N ALA A 158 18.00 -1.10 -30.38
CA ALA A 158 17.79 -1.35 -28.97
C ALA A 158 16.71 -2.43 -28.80
N ILE A 159 17.09 -3.56 -28.23
CA ILE A 159 16.21 -4.69 -27.97
C ILE A 159 15.86 -4.67 -26.48
N PRO A 160 14.56 -4.58 -26.10
CA PRO A 160 14.18 -4.50 -24.71
C PRO A 160 14.48 -5.78 -23.95
N VAL A 161 14.90 -5.63 -22.71
CA VAL A 161 15.07 -6.73 -21.76
C VAL A 161 13.95 -6.65 -20.73
N TRP A 162 13.21 -7.72 -20.57
CA TRP A 162 12.04 -7.82 -19.71
C TRP A 162 12.41 -8.44 -18.36
N GLY A 163 11.99 -7.83 -17.27
CA GLY A 163 12.15 -8.37 -15.93
C GLY A 163 11.04 -9.37 -15.56
N GLU A 164 11.04 -9.85 -14.34
CA GLU A 164 10.12 -10.86 -13.81
C GLU A 164 8.62 -10.57 -14.06
N LYS A 165 8.22 -9.29 -14.05
CA LYS A 165 6.83 -8.89 -14.29
C LYS A 165 6.39 -8.97 -15.76
N LEU A 166 7.32 -9.15 -16.69
CA LEU A 166 7.09 -9.17 -18.14
C LEU A 166 6.25 -7.98 -18.67
N ASP A 167 6.39 -6.82 -18.03
CA ASP A 167 5.65 -5.60 -18.36
C ASP A 167 6.14 -4.99 -19.67
N LYS A 168 5.29 -5.01 -20.71
CA LYS A 168 5.58 -4.46 -22.05
C LYS A 168 5.85 -2.96 -22.05
N SER A 169 5.38 -2.23 -21.04
CA SER A 169 5.55 -0.77 -20.94
C SER A 169 6.86 -0.36 -20.28
N LYS A 170 7.53 -1.29 -19.55
CA LYS A 170 8.72 -0.99 -18.76
C LYS A 170 9.80 -2.05 -18.89
N PRO A 171 10.65 -2.02 -19.93
CA PRO A 171 11.83 -2.86 -19.96
C PRO A 171 12.78 -2.49 -18.79
N VAL A 172 13.43 -3.51 -18.23
CA VAL A 172 14.42 -3.31 -17.16
C VAL A 172 15.77 -2.82 -17.69
N GLY A 173 15.99 -2.95 -18.98
CA GLY A 173 17.17 -2.50 -19.70
C GLY A 173 17.09 -2.82 -21.20
N TRP A 174 18.20 -2.66 -21.89
CA TRP A 174 18.28 -2.84 -23.33
C TRP A 174 19.57 -3.56 -23.73
N VAL A 175 19.44 -4.41 -24.75
CA VAL A 175 20.60 -4.93 -25.50
C VAL A 175 20.73 -4.11 -26.78
N ILE A 176 21.87 -3.45 -26.97
CA ILE A 176 22.06 -2.54 -28.10
C ILE A 176 23.13 -3.03 -29.06
N TYR A 177 22.83 -2.89 -30.35
CA TYR A 177 23.69 -3.17 -31.48
C TYR A 177 23.88 -1.94 -32.32
N ASN A 178 25.12 -1.66 -32.71
CA ASN A 178 25.37 -0.61 -33.70
C ASN A 178 24.72 -1.01 -35.04
N ILE A 179 23.87 -0.12 -35.57
CA ILE A 179 23.09 -0.40 -36.78
C ILE A 179 23.99 -0.56 -38.03
N THR A 180 25.19 0.04 -38.03
CA THR A 180 26.18 -0.10 -39.08
C THR A 180 26.98 -1.41 -38.97
N GLY A 181 26.79 -2.19 -37.89
CA GLY A 181 27.55 -3.42 -37.61
C GLY A 181 28.89 -3.18 -36.94
N GLY A 182 29.22 -1.94 -36.59
CA GLY A 182 30.44 -1.56 -35.85
C GLY A 182 30.35 -1.93 -34.37
N THR A 183 31.42 -1.61 -33.64
CA THR A 183 31.48 -1.78 -32.19
C THR A 183 30.94 -0.58 -31.44
N LEU A 184 30.58 -0.77 -30.18
CA LEU A 184 30.09 0.27 -29.24
C LEU A 184 31.06 0.38 -28.06
N PRO A 185 31.25 1.55 -27.47
CA PRO A 185 32.13 1.74 -26.34
C PRO A 185 31.51 1.15 -25.05
N LYS A 186 32.34 0.34 -24.35
CA LYS A 186 31.98 -0.21 -23.01
C LYS A 186 33.10 0.19 -22.04
N TRP A 187 32.71 0.68 -20.89
CA TRP A 187 33.64 1.04 -19.83
C TRP A 187 33.76 -0.08 -18.80
N VAL A 188 35.00 -0.54 -18.57
CA VAL A 188 35.31 -1.64 -17.65
C VAL A 188 36.23 -1.11 -16.56
N LYS A 189 35.93 -1.42 -15.31
CA LYS A 189 36.83 -1.09 -14.19
C LYS A 189 38.01 -2.07 -14.19
N SER A 190 39.23 -1.54 -14.33
CA SER A 190 40.47 -2.28 -14.19
C SER A 190 41.26 -1.67 -13.03
N GLY A 191 41.10 -2.24 -11.82
CA GLY A 191 41.63 -1.65 -10.59
C GLY A 191 40.91 -0.34 -10.23
N SER A 192 41.68 0.77 -10.10
CA SER A 192 41.17 2.12 -9.84
C SER A 192 40.86 2.91 -11.09
N GLU A 193 41.17 2.42 -12.29
CA GLU A 193 40.98 3.11 -13.57
C GLU A 193 39.82 2.55 -14.36
N LEU A 194 39.08 3.44 -15.06
CA LEU A 194 38.08 3.08 -16.05
C LEU A 194 38.76 2.99 -17.43
N LYS A 195 38.72 1.80 -18.03
CA LYS A 195 39.23 1.57 -19.40
C LYS A 195 38.05 1.42 -20.35
N GLN A 196 38.18 1.99 -21.54
CA GLN A 196 37.23 1.85 -22.61
C GLN A 196 37.57 0.61 -23.44
N GLU A 197 36.61 -0.31 -23.54
CA GLU A 197 36.66 -1.47 -24.45
C GLU A 197 35.64 -1.27 -25.57
N TRP A 198 35.84 -1.92 -26.71
CA TRP A 198 34.93 -1.88 -27.85
C TRP A 198 34.25 -3.23 -28.00
N VAL A 199 32.92 -3.25 -27.91
CA VAL A 199 32.07 -4.45 -27.92
C VAL A 199 31.09 -4.43 -29.09
N LYS A 200 30.80 -5.61 -29.66
CA LYS A 200 29.80 -5.77 -30.75
C LYS A 200 28.37 -5.67 -30.20
N VAL A 201 28.16 -6.04 -28.93
CA VAL A 201 26.90 -6.05 -28.24
C VAL A 201 27.07 -5.40 -26.88
N LYS A 202 26.24 -4.45 -26.55
CA LYS A 202 26.32 -3.79 -25.27
C LYS A 202 24.99 -3.94 -24.51
N LEU A 203 25.09 -4.18 -23.20
CA LEU A 203 23.99 -4.21 -22.25
C LEU A 203 23.92 -2.85 -21.54
N THR A 204 22.72 -2.28 -21.43
CA THR A 204 22.51 -1.11 -20.56
C THR A 204 22.29 -1.55 -19.12
N GLN A 205 22.41 -0.64 -18.18
CA GLN A 205 22.23 -0.93 -16.76
C GLN A 205 20.84 -1.51 -16.51
N GLY A 206 20.74 -2.59 -15.73
CA GLY A 206 19.50 -3.31 -15.41
C GLY A 206 19.17 -4.49 -16.33
N SER A 207 19.83 -4.62 -17.47
CA SER A 207 19.63 -5.75 -18.41
C SER A 207 20.06 -7.12 -17.85
N GLU A 208 20.88 -7.12 -16.82
CA GLU A 208 21.51 -8.32 -16.25
C GLU A 208 20.53 -9.31 -15.63
N ALA A 209 19.34 -8.86 -15.24
CA ALA A 209 18.36 -9.66 -14.51
C ALA A 209 17.12 -10.01 -15.34
N GLY A 210 17.19 -9.95 -16.67
CA GLY A 210 16.02 -10.09 -17.51
C GLY A 210 16.17 -11.02 -18.70
N ILE A 211 15.08 -11.19 -19.43
CA ILE A 211 14.98 -11.97 -20.66
C ILE A 211 14.66 -11.09 -21.87
N ILE A 212 14.97 -11.58 -23.04
CA ILE A 212 14.50 -11.08 -24.33
C ILE A 212 13.54 -12.12 -24.90
N ALA A 213 12.37 -11.71 -25.31
CA ALA A 213 11.34 -12.57 -25.90
C ALA A 213 10.31 -11.77 -26.68
N ASN A 214 9.57 -12.45 -27.55
CA ASN A 214 8.27 -11.97 -27.99
C ASN A 214 7.24 -12.31 -26.90
N LEU A 215 6.91 -11.35 -26.03
CA LEU A 215 6.07 -11.59 -24.86
C LEU A 215 4.66 -12.08 -25.20
N SER A 216 4.08 -11.57 -26.32
CA SER A 216 2.74 -11.99 -26.75
C SER A 216 2.71 -13.46 -27.16
N ARG A 217 3.79 -13.94 -27.78
CA ARG A 217 3.93 -15.32 -28.19
C ARG A 217 4.26 -16.22 -27.00
N LEU A 218 5.13 -15.75 -26.10
CA LEU A 218 5.54 -16.50 -24.91
C LEU A 218 4.36 -16.78 -23.96
N ALA A 219 3.43 -15.82 -23.81
CA ALA A 219 2.26 -15.97 -22.97
C ALA A 219 1.33 -17.12 -23.41
N ASN A 220 1.21 -17.36 -24.72
CA ASN A 220 0.27 -18.33 -25.31
C ASN A 220 0.94 -19.63 -25.80
N ALA A 221 2.23 -19.80 -25.54
CA ALA A 221 2.99 -20.94 -26.04
C ALA A 221 2.73 -22.20 -25.22
N GLU A 222 2.63 -23.34 -25.91
CA GLU A 222 2.64 -24.69 -25.33
C GLU A 222 4.06 -25.30 -25.33
N GLU A 223 4.91 -24.84 -26.24
CA GLU A 223 6.32 -25.22 -26.36
C GLU A 223 7.22 -24.00 -26.28
N VAL A 224 8.20 -24.02 -25.37
CA VAL A 224 9.10 -22.88 -25.10
C VAL A 224 10.55 -23.27 -25.29
N TRP A 225 11.26 -22.52 -26.14
CA TRP A 225 12.67 -22.70 -26.43
C TRP A 225 13.53 -21.69 -25.67
N LYS A 226 14.54 -22.15 -24.94
CA LYS A 226 15.61 -21.33 -24.41
C LYS A 226 16.80 -21.41 -25.37
N VAL A 227 17.15 -20.30 -26.01
CA VAL A 227 18.32 -20.18 -26.89
C VAL A 227 19.44 -19.39 -26.22
N GLU A 228 20.70 -19.54 -26.69
CA GLU A 228 21.84 -19.02 -25.96
C GLU A 228 21.86 -17.49 -25.89
N GLY A 229 21.78 -16.81 -27.03
CA GLY A 229 21.99 -15.38 -27.11
C GLY A 229 20.90 -14.62 -27.87
N PRO A 230 20.94 -13.27 -27.85
CA PRO A 230 19.96 -12.44 -28.55
C PRO A 230 19.97 -12.65 -30.09
N SER A 231 21.14 -12.93 -30.69
CA SER A 231 21.26 -13.24 -32.13
C SER A 231 20.57 -14.55 -32.48
N ASP A 232 20.67 -15.56 -31.62
CA ASP A 232 20.04 -16.87 -31.82
C ASP A 232 18.54 -16.80 -31.67
N LEU A 233 18.08 -16.01 -30.70
CA LEU A 233 16.63 -15.72 -30.57
C LEU A 233 16.07 -15.06 -31.82
N LEU A 234 16.75 -14.06 -32.39
CA LEU A 234 16.31 -13.40 -33.58
C LEU A 234 16.37 -14.31 -34.81
N ALA A 235 17.37 -15.20 -34.90
CA ALA A 235 17.45 -16.24 -35.93
C ALA A 235 16.32 -17.24 -35.78
N PHE A 236 16.04 -17.71 -34.57
CA PHE A 236 14.92 -18.58 -34.28
C PHE A 236 13.57 -17.99 -34.72
N LEU A 237 13.34 -16.73 -34.36
CA LEU A 237 12.12 -15.99 -34.75
C LEU A 237 12.08 -15.64 -36.23
N SER A 238 13.18 -15.84 -36.97
CA SER A 238 13.30 -15.61 -38.39
C SER A 238 13.01 -16.87 -39.24
N PHE A 239 12.94 -18.05 -38.63
CA PHE A 239 12.34 -19.21 -39.29
C PHE A 239 10.95 -18.81 -39.79
N SER A 240 10.64 -19.04 -41.05
CA SER A 240 9.58 -18.34 -41.77
C SER A 240 8.24 -18.40 -41.00
N PHE A 241 7.42 -17.34 -41.11
CA PHE A 241 6.09 -17.29 -40.46
C PHE A 241 5.17 -18.47 -40.82
N VAL A 242 5.49 -19.22 -41.88
CA VAL A 242 4.79 -20.42 -42.29
C VAL A 242 5.24 -21.66 -41.52
N ASP A 243 6.50 -21.67 -41.06
CA ASP A 243 7.13 -22.86 -40.47
C ASP A 243 7.20 -22.84 -38.95
N LEU A 244 7.08 -21.66 -38.30
CA LEU A 244 7.11 -21.55 -36.85
C LEU A 244 5.66 -21.53 -36.31
N PRO A 245 5.17 -22.61 -35.68
CA PRO A 245 3.81 -22.74 -35.19
C PRO A 245 3.45 -21.66 -34.15
N ALA A 246 2.18 -21.30 -34.05
CA ALA A 246 1.72 -20.25 -33.14
C ALA A 246 1.94 -20.59 -31.67
N GLU A 247 1.89 -21.88 -31.33
CA GLU A 247 2.09 -22.46 -30.00
C GLU A 247 3.54 -22.55 -29.55
N VAL A 248 4.52 -22.16 -30.42
CA VAL A 248 5.95 -22.22 -30.13
C VAL A 248 6.47 -20.82 -29.85
N ALA A 249 7.19 -20.65 -28.76
CA ALA A 249 7.89 -19.41 -28.43
C ALA A 249 9.35 -19.66 -28.06
N ALA A 250 10.16 -18.61 -28.12
CA ALA A 250 11.53 -18.65 -27.63
C ALA A 250 11.85 -17.42 -26.79
N PHE A 251 12.81 -17.62 -25.89
CA PHE A 251 13.43 -16.54 -25.11
C PHE A 251 14.94 -16.78 -24.93
N THR A 252 15.62 -15.73 -24.55
CA THR A 252 17.03 -15.79 -24.10
C THR A 252 17.25 -14.85 -22.92
N ASN A 253 18.27 -15.11 -22.13
CA ASN A 253 18.79 -14.19 -21.13
C ASN A 253 19.82 -13.22 -21.72
N ALA A 254 20.10 -12.13 -21.03
CA ALA A 254 20.99 -11.09 -21.55
C ALA A 254 22.47 -11.38 -21.35
N ASN A 255 22.86 -12.25 -20.40
CA ASN A 255 24.25 -12.43 -19.92
C ASN A 255 25.00 -13.68 -20.48
N GLY A 256 24.37 -14.44 -21.38
CA GLY A 256 25.02 -15.58 -22.07
C GLY A 256 24.82 -16.93 -21.39
N ALA A 257 25.53 -17.97 -21.92
CA ALA A 257 25.25 -19.38 -21.66
C ALA A 257 25.36 -19.81 -20.20
N LYS A 258 26.40 -19.40 -19.50
CA LYS A 258 26.72 -19.85 -18.13
C LYS A 258 26.02 -19.05 -17.01
N GLU A 259 25.08 -18.20 -17.35
CA GLU A 259 24.29 -17.51 -16.34
C GLU A 259 23.34 -18.50 -15.63
N ARG A 260 23.39 -18.50 -14.30
CA ARG A 260 22.45 -19.30 -13.50
C ARG A 260 21.02 -18.78 -13.71
N PRO A 261 20.10 -19.63 -14.17
CA PRO A 261 18.71 -19.19 -14.37
C PRO A 261 18.07 -18.76 -13.04
N ALA A 262 17.48 -17.59 -13.03
CA ALA A 262 16.64 -17.16 -11.91
C ALA A 262 15.38 -18.04 -11.86
N THR A 263 14.88 -18.31 -10.67
CA THR A 263 13.72 -19.20 -10.46
C THR A 263 12.49 -18.79 -11.29
N TRP A 264 12.26 -17.49 -11.46
CA TRP A 264 11.13 -16.98 -12.26
C TRP A 264 11.32 -17.26 -13.76
N MET A 265 12.57 -17.30 -14.27
CA MET A 265 12.84 -17.62 -15.68
C MET A 265 12.50 -19.08 -16.00
N ALA A 266 12.81 -19.99 -15.08
CA ALA A 266 12.44 -21.39 -15.22
C ALA A 266 10.91 -21.59 -15.24
N LYS A 267 10.17 -20.79 -14.47
CA LYS A 267 8.71 -20.80 -14.45
C LYS A 267 8.03 -20.38 -15.76
N LEU A 268 8.76 -19.78 -16.69
CA LEU A 268 8.21 -19.49 -18.04
C LEU A 268 7.79 -20.75 -18.81
N CYS A 269 8.34 -21.90 -18.40
CA CYS A 269 8.05 -23.21 -18.98
C CYS A 269 7.11 -24.07 -18.10
N GLU A 270 6.52 -23.51 -17.06
CA GLU A 270 5.63 -24.23 -16.16
C GLU A 270 4.42 -24.80 -16.91
N GLY A 271 4.24 -26.12 -16.83
CA GLY A 271 3.18 -26.84 -17.54
C GLY A 271 3.35 -26.92 -19.06
N LYS A 272 4.50 -26.53 -19.61
CA LYS A 272 4.78 -26.50 -21.06
C LYS A 272 5.91 -27.47 -21.42
N VAL A 273 6.07 -27.75 -22.71
CA VAL A 273 7.24 -28.45 -23.24
C VAL A 273 8.41 -27.48 -23.35
N ALA A 274 9.55 -27.82 -22.77
CA ALA A 274 10.75 -26.99 -22.75
C ALA A 274 11.84 -27.57 -23.66
N ARG A 275 12.51 -26.72 -24.42
CA ARG A 275 13.66 -27.06 -25.27
C ARG A 275 14.81 -26.08 -24.96
N VAL A 276 16.00 -26.61 -24.66
CA VAL A 276 17.20 -25.80 -24.44
C VAL A 276 18.14 -26.02 -25.62
N CYS A 277 18.41 -24.98 -26.39
CA CYS A 277 19.27 -25.04 -27.56
C CYS A 277 20.36 -23.98 -27.45
N HIS A 278 21.55 -24.39 -27.08
CA HIS A 278 22.76 -23.57 -26.98
C HIS A 278 23.76 -23.88 -28.09
N ASP A 279 24.78 -23.06 -28.20
CA ASP A 279 25.83 -23.18 -29.22
C ASP A 279 26.56 -24.55 -29.14
N ALA A 280 27.06 -25.02 -30.28
CA ALA A 280 27.81 -26.26 -30.38
C ALA A 280 29.25 -26.07 -29.91
N ASP A 281 29.42 -25.53 -28.70
CA ASP A 281 30.68 -25.45 -28.00
C ASP A 281 30.57 -25.85 -26.53
N LYS A 282 31.69 -26.05 -25.88
CA LYS A 282 31.73 -26.48 -24.49
C LYS A 282 31.05 -25.50 -23.53
N PRO A 283 31.28 -24.14 -23.62
CA PRO A 283 30.57 -23.17 -22.80
C PRO A 283 29.04 -23.21 -22.96
N GLY A 284 28.58 -23.37 -24.20
CA GLY A 284 27.16 -23.49 -24.52
C GLY A 284 26.53 -24.75 -23.93
N GLN A 285 27.19 -25.90 -24.11
CA GLN A 285 26.69 -27.16 -23.56
C GLN A 285 26.77 -27.20 -22.04
N ASP A 286 27.89 -26.70 -21.41
CA ASP A 286 27.94 -26.51 -19.95
C ASP A 286 26.76 -25.64 -19.43
N GLY A 287 26.42 -24.57 -20.12
CA GLY A 287 25.29 -23.73 -19.79
C GLY A 287 23.94 -24.45 -19.94
N ALA A 288 23.80 -25.34 -20.94
CA ALA A 288 22.58 -26.10 -21.16
C ALA A 288 22.35 -27.20 -20.12
N ILE A 289 23.35 -28.08 -19.92
CA ILE A 289 23.22 -29.31 -19.11
C ILE A 289 23.87 -29.19 -17.72
N GLY A 290 24.59 -28.10 -17.45
CA GLY A 290 25.37 -27.89 -16.22
C GLY A 290 26.81 -28.37 -16.31
N TRP A 291 27.64 -28.03 -15.31
CA TRP A 291 29.06 -28.35 -15.26
C TRP A 291 29.51 -28.63 -13.85
N THR A 292 30.63 -29.30 -13.72
CA THR A 292 31.29 -29.50 -12.43
C THR A 292 32.36 -28.43 -12.23
N ASP A 293 32.31 -27.68 -11.13
CA ASP A 293 33.27 -26.64 -10.81
C ASP A 293 34.62 -27.26 -10.33
N SER A 294 35.64 -26.41 -10.16
CA SER A 294 37.01 -26.83 -9.74
C SER A 294 37.09 -27.52 -8.37
N ILE A 295 36.00 -27.47 -7.59
CA ILE A 295 35.87 -28.10 -6.28
C ILE A 295 34.93 -29.31 -6.29
N GLY A 296 34.63 -29.83 -7.49
CA GLY A 296 33.82 -31.03 -7.64
C GLY A 296 32.28 -30.84 -7.43
N ARG A 297 31.77 -29.60 -7.34
CA ARG A 297 30.34 -29.36 -7.19
C ARG A 297 29.67 -29.23 -8.54
N HIS A 298 28.62 -29.97 -8.74
CA HIS A 298 27.74 -29.80 -9.91
C HIS A 298 27.07 -28.41 -9.87
N ARG A 299 27.16 -27.69 -10.98
CA ARG A 299 26.49 -26.41 -11.23
C ARG A 299 25.34 -26.68 -12.23
N PRO A 300 24.09 -26.56 -11.81
CA PRO A 300 22.96 -26.88 -12.67
C PRO A 300 22.91 -25.94 -13.87
N GLY A 301 22.55 -26.54 -15.02
CA GLY A 301 22.31 -25.84 -16.28
C GLY A 301 20.87 -25.36 -16.44
N TRP A 302 20.55 -24.85 -17.62
CA TRP A 302 19.19 -24.44 -17.96
C TRP A 302 18.23 -25.61 -18.03
N CYS A 303 18.67 -26.78 -18.54
CA CYS A 303 17.85 -27.99 -18.57
C CYS A 303 17.42 -28.42 -17.17
N ASP A 304 18.32 -28.42 -16.18
CA ASP A 304 17.99 -28.78 -14.80
C ASP A 304 16.92 -27.86 -14.21
N ALA A 305 17.09 -26.54 -14.45
CA ALA A 305 16.15 -25.55 -13.94
C ALA A 305 14.77 -25.65 -14.61
N MET A 306 14.72 -25.84 -15.92
CA MET A 306 13.47 -25.88 -16.67
C MET A 306 12.75 -27.23 -16.49
N ALA A 307 13.46 -28.35 -16.36
CA ALA A 307 12.88 -29.66 -16.07
C ALA A 307 12.15 -29.72 -14.73
N ALA A 308 12.47 -28.79 -13.80
CA ALA A 308 11.78 -28.70 -12.52
C ALA A 308 10.30 -28.26 -12.65
N THR A 309 9.95 -27.52 -13.70
CA THR A 309 8.63 -26.89 -13.88
C THR A 309 7.93 -27.30 -15.18
N ALA A 310 8.67 -27.66 -16.21
CA ALA A 310 8.15 -28.10 -17.50
C ALA A 310 7.49 -29.49 -17.43
N THR A 311 6.57 -29.77 -18.34
CA THR A 311 6.00 -31.12 -18.54
C THR A 311 7.01 -32.08 -19.14
N GLU A 312 7.87 -31.59 -20.01
CA GLU A 312 9.01 -32.26 -20.62
C GLU A 312 10.12 -31.25 -20.88
N CYS A 313 11.37 -31.60 -20.62
CA CYS A 313 12.53 -30.78 -20.98
C CYS A 313 13.54 -31.62 -21.75
N ARG A 314 14.07 -31.05 -22.85
CA ARG A 314 15.13 -31.72 -23.65
C ARG A 314 16.27 -30.77 -23.96
N ASN A 315 17.50 -31.26 -23.92
CA ASN A 315 18.65 -30.57 -24.47
C ASN A 315 18.68 -30.80 -25.99
N VAL A 316 18.70 -29.72 -26.75
CA VAL A 316 18.75 -29.72 -28.21
C VAL A 316 20.16 -29.44 -28.65
N VAL A 317 20.90 -30.47 -29.07
CA VAL A 317 22.28 -30.36 -29.56
C VAL A 317 22.23 -30.20 -31.08
N LEU A 318 22.74 -29.07 -31.56
CA LEU A 318 22.80 -28.82 -33.01
C LEU A 318 23.72 -29.88 -33.70
N PRO A 319 23.46 -30.22 -34.96
CA PRO A 319 24.18 -31.32 -35.67
C PRO A 319 25.57 -30.90 -36.12
N TYR A 320 26.33 -30.31 -35.24
CA TYR A 320 27.72 -29.85 -35.44
C TYR A 320 28.67 -30.47 -34.44
N GLU A 321 29.93 -30.50 -34.78
CA GLU A 321 30.99 -30.95 -33.86
C GLU A 321 31.12 -29.90 -32.73
N ILE A 322 31.13 -30.38 -31.49
CA ILE A 322 31.27 -29.52 -30.31
C ILE A 322 32.71 -29.03 -30.21
N GLN A 323 32.88 -27.71 -30.33
CA GLN A 323 34.20 -27.07 -30.23
C GLN A 323 34.52 -26.67 -28.78
N GLU A 324 35.80 -26.47 -28.46
CA GLU A 324 36.19 -25.97 -27.15
C GLU A 324 35.68 -24.54 -26.88
N THR A 325 35.63 -23.70 -27.92
CA THR A 325 35.11 -22.33 -27.91
C THR A 325 34.64 -21.93 -29.30
N HIS A 326 33.67 -21.03 -29.39
CA HIS A 326 33.18 -20.47 -30.65
C HIS A 326 32.58 -21.51 -31.60
N GLY A 327 31.76 -22.40 -31.08
CA GLY A 327 31.02 -23.37 -31.88
C GLY A 327 29.99 -22.71 -32.82
N LYS A 328 29.49 -23.52 -33.75
CA LYS A 328 28.37 -23.09 -34.59
C LYS A 328 27.09 -22.86 -33.74
N ASP A 329 26.40 -21.79 -34.03
CA ASP A 329 25.22 -21.35 -33.35
C ASP A 329 23.90 -21.63 -34.13
N LEU A 330 22.76 -21.30 -33.57
CA LEU A 330 21.45 -21.47 -34.20
C LEU A 330 21.33 -20.61 -35.48
N ARG A 331 22.02 -19.50 -35.56
CA ARG A 331 22.08 -18.64 -36.73
C ARG A 331 22.81 -19.33 -37.87
N ASP A 332 23.91 -20.05 -37.56
CA ASP A 332 24.63 -20.89 -38.55
C ASP A 332 23.71 -21.97 -39.06
N PHE A 333 22.95 -22.65 -38.18
CA PHE A 333 21.99 -23.67 -38.57
C PHE A 333 20.97 -23.14 -39.57
N ALA A 334 20.37 -21.96 -39.29
CA ALA A 334 19.44 -21.33 -40.21
C ALA A 334 20.10 -20.81 -41.51
N ASN A 335 21.39 -20.40 -41.49
CA ASN A 335 22.16 -20.01 -42.67
C ASN A 335 22.52 -21.18 -43.55
N ASP A 336 22.70 -22.35 -42.97
CA ASP A 336 22.92 -23.62 -43.73
C ASP A 336 21.63 -24.11 -44.40
N ASN A 337 20.56 -23.28 -44.38
CA ASN A 337 19.21 -23.52 -44.96
C ASN A 337 18.39 -24.60 -44.29
N HIS A 338 18.66 -24.93 -43.04
CA HIS A 338 17.83 -25.83 -42.27
C HIS A 338 16.51 -25.13 -41.82
N THR A 339 15.46 -25.94 -41.74
CA THR A 339 14.11 -25.49 -41.38
C THR A 339 13.84 -25.65 -39.89
N PHE A 340 12.75 -25.02 -39.40
CA PHE A 340 12.26 -25.25 -38.05
C PHE A 340 11.79 -26.68 -37.82
N ALA A 341 11.20 -27.33 -38.84
CA ALA A 341 10.78 -28.73 -38.78
C ALA A 341 11.96 -29.68 -38.54
N GLU A 342 13.11 -29.45 -39.20
CA GLU A 342 14.34 -30.21 -38.96
C GLU A 342 14.89 -29.96 -37.54
N LEU A 343 14.90 -28.71 -37.08
CA LEU A 343 15.30 -28.35 -35.70
C LEU A 343 14.40 -29.06 -34.65
N ARG A 344 13.10 -29.12 -34.92
CA ARG A 344 12.13 -29.82 -34.04
C ARG A 344 12.38 -31.32 -34.02
N THR A 345 12.70 -31.92 -35.16
CA THR A 345 13.07 -33.37 -35.29
C THR A 345 14.32 -33.67 -34.44
N ILE A 346 15.34 -32.79 -34.49
CA ILE A 346 16.54 -32.89 -33.63
C ILE A 346 16.16 -32.78 -32.14
N ALA A 347 15.25 -31.86 -31.81
CA ALA A 347 14.76 -31.68 -30.45
C ALA A 347 13.99 -32.92 -29.95
N GLU A 348 13.17 -33.52 -30.78
CA GLU A 348 12.41 -34.75 -30.45
C GLU A 348 13.33 -35.96 -30.25
N ALA A 349 14.46 -35.99 -30.95
CA ALA A 349 15.48 -37.03 -30.80
C ALA A 349 16.44 -36.78 -29.60
N GLY A 350 16.43 -35.55 -29.05
CA GLY A 350 17.27 -35.18 -27.92
C GLY A 350 16.90 -35.93 -26.63
N GLU A 351 17.88 -36.09 -25.75
CA GLU A 351 17.68 -36.74 -24.44
C GLU A 351 16.69 -35.98 -23.56
N VAL A 352 15.70 -36.69 -22.98
CA VAL A 352 14.76 -36.11 -22.00
C VAL A 352 15.51 -35.93 -20.70
N VAL A 353 15.64 -34.67 -20.29
CA VAL A 353 16.18 -34.35 -18.98
C VAL A 353 15.08 -34.55 -17.96
N THR A 354 15.18 -35.62 -17.21
CA THR A 354 14.30 -35.90 -16.07
C THR A 354 14.67 -34.99 -14.93
N LYS A 355 13.67 -34.57 -14.16
CA LYS A 355 13.87 -33.83 -12.92
C LYS A 355 14.93 -34.55 -12.10
N SER A 356 16.06 -33.92 -11.86
CA SER A 356 17.09 -34.46 -10.98
C SER A 356 16.40 -34.86 -9.67
N GLU A 357 16.41 -36.15 -9.36
CA GLU A 357 15.98 -36.61 -8.03
C GLU A 357 16.90 -35.91 -7.04
N LYS A 358 16.31 -35.07 -6.19
CA LYS A 358 17.05 -34.42 -5.11
C LYS A 358 17.77 -35.50 -4.34
N THR A 359 19.09 -35.38 -4.21
CA THR A 359 19.90 -36.25 -3.36
C THR A 359 19.33 -36.25 -1.94
N ILE A 360 19.42 -37.38 -1.25
CA ILE A 360 18.89 -37.60 0.12
C ILE A 360 19.33 -36.47 1.09
N GLU A 361 20.42 -35.78 0.82
CA GLU A 361 20.95 -34.67 1.62
C GLU A 361 20.10 -33.38 1.54
N ASP A 362 19.24 -33.22 0.51
CA ASP A 362 18.35 -32.05 0.35
C ASP A 362 16.91 -32.34 0.82
N GLN A 363 16.61 -33.57 1.21
CA GLN A 363 15.28 -33.95 1.72
C GLN A 363 15.25 -33.79 3.24
N ILE A 364 14.49 -32.80 3.71
CA ILE A 364 14.06 -32.78 5.11
C ILE A 364 13.11 -33.98 5.31
N ILE A 365 13.58 -35.00 6.03
CA ILE A 365 12.74 -36.15 6.39
C ILE A 365 11.79 -35.70 7.49
N GLU A 366 10.57 -35.40 7.11
CA GLU A 366 9.52 -35.02 8.04
C GLU A 366 8.66 -36.22 8.41
N SER A 367 8.34 -36.36 9.68
CA SER A 367 7.41 -37.41 10.14
C SER A 367 6.00 -37.16 9.60
N VAL A 368 5.20 -38.24 9.53
CA VAL A 368 3.81 -38.16 9.04
C VAL A 368 2.96 -37.18 9.85
N ASP A 369 3.31 -36.98 11.11
CA ASP A 369 2.66 -36.09 12.07
C ASP A 369 3.40 -34.77 12.28
N ASP A 370 4.39 -34.45 11.41
CA ASP A 370 5.07 -33.16 11.47
C ASP A 370 4.09 -32.01 11.20
N PRO A 371 4.01 -31.01 12.11
CA PRO A 371 3.05 -29.92 11.98
C PRO A 371 3.27 -29.06 10.71
N HIS A 372 4.51 -28.82 10.29
CA HIS A 372 4.80 -28.01 9.10
C HIS A 372 4.45 -28.74 7.82
N ARG A 373 4.73 -30.04 7.76
CA ARG A 373 4.29 -30.91 6.66
C ARG A 373 2.75 -30.93 6.56
N LEU A 374 2.05 -31.14 7.67
CA LEU A 374 0.58 -31.16 7.72
C LEU A 374 -0.02 -29.79 7.38
N ALA A 375 0.64 -28.68 7.75
CA ALA A 375 0.24 -27.33 7.37
C ALA A 375 0.34 -27.13 5.87
N ARG A 376 1.43 -27.58 5.20
CA ARG A 376 1.57 -27.52 3.74
C ARG A 376 0.47 -28.30 3.03
N ILE A 377 0.22 -29.54 3.47
CA ILE A 377 -0.87 -30.36 2.91
C ILE A 377 -2.24 -29.68 3.08
N ASN A 378 -2.47 -29.03 4.24
CA ASN A 378 -3.71 -28.29 4.44
C ASN A 378 -3.79 -27.06 3.51
N LEU A 379 -2.69 -26.36 3.27
CA LEU A 379 -2.63 -25.19 2.39
C LEU A 379 -2.84 -25.52 0.92
N GLU A 380 -2.37 -26.69 0.44
CA GLU A 380 -2.63 -27.15 -0.94
C GLU A 380 -4.11 -27.12 -1.31
N ALA A 381 -5.01 -27.41 -0.34
CA ALA A 381 -6.44 -27.35 -0.58
C ALA A 381 -6.95 -25.92 -0.82
N TYR A 382 -6.28 -24.91 -0.26
CA TYR A 382 -6.57 -23.50 -0.46
C TYR A 382 -5.92 -22.95 -1.73
N GLU A 383 -4.79 -23.50 -2.15
CA GLU A 383 -4.08 -23.12 -3.40
C GLU A 383 -4.78 -23.64 -4.63
N LYS A 384 -5.21 -24.90 -4.63
CA LYS A 384 -5.95 -25.53 -5.74
C LYS A 384 -7.26 -24.83 -6.08
N ALA A 385 -7.91 -24.24 -5.08
CA ALA A 385 -9.16 -23.50 -5.27
C ALA A 385 -8.99 -22.15 -5.98
N ALA A 386 -7.77 -21.58 -6.00
CA ALA A 386 -7.49 -20.26 -6.54
C ALA A 386 -6.45 -20.22 -7.67
N GLY A 387 -5.96 -21.38 -8.10
CA GLY A 387 -5.04 -21.49 -9.23
C GLY A 387 -3.58 -21.19 -8.96
N CYS A 388 -3.16 -20.53 -7.88
CA CYS A 388 -1.74 -20.22 -7.66
C CYS A 388 -1.28 -19.78 -6.26
N ARG A 389 -2.16 -19.36 -5.34
CA ARG A 389 -1.74 -18.93 -3.98
C ARG A 389 -2.74 -19.31 -2.91
N ALA A 390 -2.24 -19.54 -1.70
CA ALA A 390 -3.11 -19.84 -0.57
C ALA A 390 -4.13 -18.72 -0.30
N THR A 391 -5.40 -19.09 -0.22
CA THR A 391 -6.54 -18.19 -0.01
C THR A 391 -6.86 -17.97 1.47
N ILE A 392 -5.91 -18.24 2.35
CA ILE A 392 -6.03 -18.05 3.78
C ILE A 392 -4.91 -17.14 4.27
N ARG A 393 -5.22 -16.24 5.22
CA ARG A 393 -4.25 -15.33 5.84
C ARG A 393 -4.51 -15.20 7.32
N ARG A 394 -3.43 -15.02 8.10
CA ARG A 394 -3.50 -14.55 9.48
C ARG A 394 -3.09 -13.08 9.52
N TRP A 395 -3.98 -12.22 9.97
CA TRP A 395 -3.76 -10.79 10.06
C TRP A 395 -4.27 -10.25 11.40
N ARG A 396 -3.43 -9.55 12.14
CA ARG A 396 -3.79 -8.95 13.43
C ARG A 396 -4.42 -9.96 14.41
N ASP A 397 -3.81 -11.14 14.50
CA ASP A 397 -4.25 -12.29 15.32
C ASP A 397 -5.60 -12.92 14.98
N GLU A 398 -6.13 -12.61 13.80
CA GLU A 398 -7.38 -13.17 13.31
C GLU A 398 -7.17 -13.87 11.97
N TRP A 399 -8.02 -14.86 11.68
CA TRP A 399 -7.95 -15.63 10.46
C TRP A 399 -8.94 -15.12 9.42
N TYR A 400 -8.48 -15.06 8.19
CA TYR A 400 -9.25 -14.60 7.04
C TYR A 400 -9.12 -15.61 5.91
N THR A 401 -10.22 -15.85 5.18
CA THR A 401 -10.25 -16.68 3.99
C THR A 401 -10.81 -15.90 2.83
N TRP A 402 -10.19 -16.06 1.67
CA TRP A 402 -10.63 -15.48 0.42
C TRP A 402 -11.39 -16.51 -0.41
N THR A 403 -12.39 -16.08 -1.16
CA THR A 403 -13.08 -16.90 -2.16
C THR A 403 -13.33 -16.07 -3.40
N GLU A 404 -13.12 -16.65 -4.57
CA GLU A 404 -13.35 -16.00 -5.85
C GLU A 404 -14.76 -15.40 -5.96
N ARG A 405 -15.77 -16.16 -5.54
CA ARG A 405 -17.17 -15.71 -5.53
C ARG A 405 -17.39 -14.39 -4.75
N ARG A 406 -16.57 -14.11 -3.75
CA ARG A 406 -16.69 -12.91 -2.92
C ARG A 406 -15.69 -11.81 -3.25
N GLY A 407 -14.59 -12.13 -3.94
CA GLY A 407 -13.55 -11.21 -4.33
C GLY A 407 -12.80 -10.52 -3.18
N CYS A 408 -13.02 -10.97 -1.93
CA CYS A 408 -12.37 -10.39 -0.75
C CYS A 408 -12.16 -11.42 0.36
N TYR A 409 -11.32 -11.05 1.32
CA TYR A 409 -11.07 -11.83 2.53
C TYR A 409 -12.19 -11.62 3.56
N ARG A 410 -12.65 -12.71 4.15
CA ARG A 410 -13.62 -12.71 5.25
C ARG A 410 -13.06 -13.42 6.46
N LYS A 411 -13.37 -12.86 7.61
CA LYS A 411 -12.98 -13.44 8.87
C LYS A 411 -13.60 -14.84 9.04
N ILE A 412 -12.77 -15.82 9.42
CA ILE A 412 -13.18 -17.17 9.76
C ILE A 412 -12.89 -17.44 11.24
N GLN A 413 -13.79 -18.14 11.89
CA GLN A 413 -13.59 -18.54 13.27
C GLN A 413 -12.47 -19.58 13.36
N GLU A 414 -11.55 -19.42 14.31
CA GLU A 414 -10.45 -20.38 14.52
C GLU A 414 -10.95 -21.80 14.73
N GLY A 415 -12.11 -21.97 15.39
CA GLY A 415 -12.75 -23.28 15.58
C GLY A 415 -13.11 -23.98 14.27
N GLU A 416 -13.61 -23.22 13.27
CA GLU A 416 -13.92 -23.77 11.95
C GLU A 416 -12.65 -24.16 11.19
N LEU A 417 -11.61 -23.33 11.27
CA LEU A 417 -10.33 -23.64 10.65
C LEU A 417 -9.70 -24.87 11.27
N ARG A 418 -9.73 -24.98 12.61
CA ARG A 418 -9.23 -26.14 13.34
C ARG A 418 -9.99 -27.42 12.98
N ALA A 419 -11.30 -27.35 12.78
CA ALA A 419 -12.09 -28.48 12.32
C ALA A 419 -11.67 -28.94 10.89
N LYS A 420 -11.44 -28.02 9.98
CA LYS A 420 -10.93 -28.32 8.62
C LYS A 420 -9.54 -28.94 8.67
N ILE A 421 -8.61 -28.40 9.46
CA ILE A 421 -7.29 -28.97 9.69
C ILE A 421 -7.41 -30.40 10.24
N GLY A 422 -8.30 -30.64 11.20
CA GLY A 422 -8.54 -31.97 11.75
C GLY A 422 -8.97 -32.98 10.70
N LEU A 423 -9.81 -32.59 9.77
CA LEU A 423 -10.21 -33.45 8.64
C LEU A 423 -9.04 -33.74 7.70
N THR A 424 -8.21 -32.74 7.39
CA THR A 424 -7.01 -32.91 6.54
C THR A 424 -6.00 -33.84 7.21
N VAL A 425 -5.69 -33.62 8.50
CA VAL A 425 -4.78 -34.48 9.27
C VAL A 425 -5.28 -35.93 9.29
N ARG A 426 -6.58 -36.14 9.53
CA ARG A 426 -7.17 -37.48 9.50
C ARG A 426 -7.05 -38.16 8.15
N LYS A 427 -7.32 -37.44 7.05
CA LYS A 427 -7.17 -37.97 5.69
C LYS A 427 -5.71 -38.36 5.40
N GLU A 428 -4.78 -37.53 5.81
CA GLU A 428 -3.36 -37.80 5.64
C GLU A 428 -2.87 -39.00 6.43
N PHE A 429 -3.34 -39.23 7.66
CA PHE A 429 -3.02 -40.40 8.44
C PHE A 429 -3.58 -41.68 7.82
N ILE A 430 -4.78 -41.61 7.23
CA ILE A 430 -5.36 -42.75 6.49
C ILE A 430 -4.52 -43.05 5.24
N ARG A 431 -4.12 -41.99 4.49
CA ARG A 431 -3.27 -42.12 3.30
C ARG A 431 -1.94 -42.75 3.63
N ALA A 432 -1.24 -42.24 4.64
CA ALA A 432 0.06 -42.75 5.06
C ALA A 432 -0.02 -44.21 5.54
N ASN A 433 -1.04 -44.59 6.32
CA ASN A 433 -1.22 -45.98 6.73
C ASN A 433 -1.45 -46.91 5.53
N LYS A 434 -2.20 -46.45 4.54
CA LYS A 434 -2.43 -47.22 3.32
C LYS A 434 -1.14 -47.43 2.52
N GLU A 435 -0.34 -46.39 2.35
CA GLU A 435 0.96 -46.46 1.65
C GLU A 435 1.95 -47.37 2.36
N GLU A 436 2.02 -47.28 3.70
CA GLU A 436 2.92 -48.14 4.50
C GLU A 436 2.53 -49.63 4.37
N ILE A 437 1.25 -49.96 4.25
CA ILE A 437 0.77 -51.34 4.05
C ILE A 437 1.03 -51.76 2.62
N ASP A 438 0.67 -50.92 1.64
CA ASP A 438 0.82 -51.21 0.21
C ASP A 438 2.30 -51.40 -0.20
N SER A 439 3.23 -50.71 0.45
CA SER A 439 4.68 -50.82 0.27
C SER A 439 5.30 -52.03 0.99
N GLY A 440 4.56 -52.67 1.88
CA GLY A 440 5.03 -53.77 2.72
C GLY A 440 5.94 -53.30 3.91
N ASP A 441 5.97 -52.03 4.20
CA ASP A 441 6.74 -51.50 5.32
C ASP A 441 6.08 -51.82 6.67
N LYS A 442 4.78 -52.06 6.68
CA LYS A 442 3.97 -52.41 7.84
C LYS A 442 2.93 -53.47 7.48
N ASP A 443 2.74 -54.45 8.39
CA ASP A 443 1.69 -55.46 8.23
C ASP A 443 0.33 -54.99 8.73
N GLU A 444 0.31 -54.04 9.65
CA GLU A 444 -0.91 -53.48 10.27
C GLU A 444 -0.88 -51.95 10.31
N PRO A 445 -2.06 -51.26 10.28
CA PRO A 445 -2.13 -49.82 10.38
C PRO A 445 -1.50 -49.28 11.67
N VAL A 446 -0.65 -48.27 11.55
CA VAL A 446 -0.08 -47.55 12.70
C VAL A 446 -1.17 -46.68 13.36
N VAL A 447 -1.29 -46.80 14.68
CA VAL A 447 -2.25 -45.98 15.45
C VAL A 447 -1.75 -44.56 15.56
N ARG A 448 -2.33 -43.66 14.73
CA ARG A 448 -2.06 -42.23 14.76
C ARG A 448 -3.23 -41.47 15.37
N LYS A 449 -2.96 -40.57 16.33
CA LYS A 449 -4.00 -39.82 17.06
C LYS A 449 -4.03 -38.35 16.60
N VAL A 450 -5.19 -37.89 16.21
CA VAL A 450 -5.44 -36.45 15.98
C VAL A 450 -5.69 -35.81 17.36
N THR A 451 -4.64 -35.25 17.93
CA THR A 451 -4.70 -34.62 19.26
C THR A 451 -4.93 -33.12 19.18
N ARG A 452 -5.43 -32.52 20.24
CA ARG A 452 -5.59 -31.06 20.34
C ARG A 452 -4.25 -30.33 20.15
N SER A 453 -3.17 -30.86 20.72
CA SER A 453 -1.83 -30.30 20.60
C SER A 453 -1.36 -30.32 19.15
N LEU A 454 -1.52 -31.46 18.45
CA LEU A 454 -1.17 -31.54 17.02
C LEU A 454 -1.93 -30.51 16.17
N LEU A 455 -3.25 -30.41 16.37
CA LEU A 455 -4.06 -29.43 15.63
C LEU A 455 -3.63 -27.99 15.91
N PHE A 456 -3.27 -27.68 17.14
CA PHE A 456 -2.74 -26.36 17.52
C PHE A 456 -1.39 -26.09 16.83
N ASN A 457 -0.48 -27.03 16.86
CA ASN A 457 0.84 -26.91 16.23
C ASN A 457 0.72 -26.75 14.70
N VAL A 458 -0.19 -27.48 14.05
CA VAL A 458 -0.46 -27.33 12.61
C VAL A 458 -1.06 -25.94 12.30
N LEU A 459 -1.93 -25.44 13.19
CA LEU A 459 -2.49 -24.11 13.06
C LEU A 459 -1.40 -23.03 13.14
N GLU A 460 -0.50 -23.14 14.11
CA GLU A 460 0.64 -22.21 14.26
C GLU A 460 1.64 -22.33 13.10
N ALA A 461 1.92 -23.54 12.62
CA ALA A 461 2.73 -23.75 11.43
C ALA A 461 2.07 -23.10 10.17
N THR A 462 0.76 -23.21 10.03
CA THR A 462 -0.01 -22.52 8.98
C THR A 462 0.10 -21.00 9.15
N ALA A 463 -0.02 -20.49 10.39
CA ALA A 463 0.11 -19.07 10.68
C ALA A 463 1.46 -18.50 10.24
N SER A 464 2.55 -19.21 10.54
CA SER A 464 3.92 -18.77 10.25
C SER A 464 4.17 -18.53 8.76
N THR A 465 3.47 -19.24 7.89
CA THR A 465 3.60 -19.11 6.43
C THR A 465 2.57 -18.16 5.79
N GLN A 466 1.44 -17.91 6.48
CA GLN A 466 0.31 -17.14 5.93
C GLN A 466 0.08 -15.80 6.66
N ILE A 467 1.06 -15.31 7.40
CA ILE A 467 0.95 -14.06 8.14
C ILE A 467 0.99 -12.85 7.20
N VAL A 468 0.03 -11.95 7.38
CA VAL A 468 0.10 -10.59 6.85
C VAL A 468 0.63 -9.69 7.97
N PRO A 469 1.72 -8.96 7.78
CA PRO A 469 2.27 -8.10 8.83
C PRO A 469 1.23 -7.13 9.39
N SER A 470 1.23 -6.91 10.71
CA SER A 470 0.20 -6.10 11.39
C SER A 470 0.14 -4.64 10.93
N HIS A 471 1.26 -4.09 10.41
CA HIS A 471 1.33 -2.74 9.85
C HIS A 471 0.73 -2.62 8.45
N VAL A 472 0.45 -3.74 7.77
CA VAL A 472 -0.22 -3.74 6.48
C VAL A 472 -1.70 -3.48 6.71
N GLU A 473 -2.20 -2.40 6.11
CA GLU A 473 -3.63 -2.10 6.13
C GLU A 473 -4.36 -2.90 5.05
N ALA A 474 -5.64 -3.19 5.28
CA ALA A 474 -6.50 -3.75 4.24
C ALA A 474 -6.55 -2.79 3.03
N GLN A 475 -6.93 -3.32 1.85
CA GLN A 475 -6.82 -2.67 0.55
C GLN A 475 -5.37 -2.42 0.11
N SER A 476 -4.56 -3.46 0.27
CA SER A 476 -3.17 -3.50 -0.18
C SER A 476 -2.93 -4.69 -1.10
N LEU A 477 -2.11 -4.49 -2.13
CA LEU A 477 -1.60 -5.57 -2.96
C LEU A 477 -0.43 -6.24 -2.22
N ILE A 478 -0.57 -7.52 -1.87
CA ILE A 478 0.40 -8.30 -1.10
C ILE A 478 1.24 -9.25 -1.95
N SER A 479 1.17 -9.14 -3.28
CA SER A 479 1.97 -9.95 -4.21
C SER A 479 3.47 -9.77 -4.04
N ASN A 480 3.91 -8.64 -3.51
CA ASN A 480 5.30 -8.36 -3.18
C ASN A 480 5.46 -8.27 -1.66
N GLU A 481 5.89 -9.36 -1.03
CA GLU A 481 6.07 -9.47 0.43
C GLU A 481 6.98 -8.39 1.04
N ARG A 482 7.89 -7.80 0.23
CA ARG A 482 8.84 -6.78 0.70
C ARG A 482 8.28 -5.36 0.72
N LYS A 483 7.22 -5.08 -0.07
CA LYS A 483 6.56 -3.75 -0.11
C LYS A 483 5.09 -3.92 -0.51
N PRO A 484 4.18 -4.18 0.43
CA PRO A 484 2.75 -4.09 0.16
C PRO A 484 2.41 -2.69 -0.39
N GLU A 485 1.68 -2.64 -1.49
CA GLU A 485 1.31 -1.39 -2.13
C GLU A 485 -0.17 -1.12 -1.91
N ARG A 486 -0.50 0.02 -1.28
CA ARG A 486 -1.88 0.46 -1.13
C ARG A 486 -2.39 1.03 -2.44
N LYS A 487 -3.55 0.57 -2.88
CA LYS A 487 -4.22 1.00 -4.11
C LYS A 487 -5.62 1.49 -3.81
N ASN A 488 -6.13 2.42 -4.62
CA ASN A 488 -7.53 2.84 -4.61
C ASN A 488 -8.40 1.88 -5.43
N TRP A 489 -8.30 0.60 -5.10
CA TRP A 489 -9.03 -0.47 -5.75
C TRP A 489 -10.23 -0.89 -4.90
N ILE A 490 -11.35 -1.17 -5.56
CA ILE A 490 -12.58 -1.64 -4.94
C ILE A 490 -12.95 -2.98 -5.54
N ALA A 491 -13.11 -4.01 -4.70
CA ALA A 491 -13.69 -5.26 -5.15
C ALA A 491 -15.22 -5.12 -5.26
N LEU A 492 -15.76 -5.45 -6.43
CA LEU A 492 -17.17 -5.58 -6.74
C LEU A 492 -17.46 -7.03 -7.12
N LYS A 493 -18.70 -7.38 -7.35
CA LYS A 493 -19.08 -8.76 -7.65
C LYS A 493 -18.46 -9.28 -8.95
N ASN A 494 -18.31 -8.43 -9.97
CA ASN A 494 -17.76 -8.77 -11.29
C ASN A 494 -16.27 -8.50 -11.46
N GLY A 495 -15.56 -8.01 -10.44
CA GLY A 495 -14.10 -7.75 -10.53
C GLY A 495 -13.58 -6.74 -9.54
N ILE A 496 -12.33 -6.35 -9.73
CA ILE A 496 -11.65 -5.32 -8.93
C ILE A 496 -11.54 -4.08 -9.81
N LEU A 497 -12.19 -2.99 -9.40
CA LEU A 497 -12.19 -1.71 -10.09
C LEU A 497 -11.04 -0.85 -9.57
N ASP A 498 -10.19 -0.37 -10.46
CA ASP A 498 -9.18 0.64 -10.20
C ASP A 498 -9.79 2.03 -10.36
N ILE A 499 -10.06 2.69 -9.22
CA ILE A 499 -10.70 4.00 -9.20
C ILE A 499 -9.83 5.09 -9.82
N ASP A 500 -8.52 5.01 -9.65
CA ASP A 500 -7.63 6.04 -10.20
C ASP A 500 -7.60 5.93 -11.73
N SER A 501 -7.47 4.71 -12.27
CA SER A 501 -7.55 4.48 -13.73
C SER A 501 -8.90 4.89 -14.32
N LEU A 502 -10.01 4.58 -13.63
CA LEU A 502 -11.35 4.99 -14.07
C LEU A 502 -11.50 6.52 -14.12
N LEU A 503 -11.05 7.21 -13.08
CA LEU A 503 -11.17 8.68 -12.99
C LEU A 503 -10.23 9.40 -13.97
N ASP A 504 -9.15 8.74 -14.41
CA ASP A 504 -8.26 9.21 -15.46
C ASP A 504 -8.80 8.90 -16.88
N GLY A 505 -9.97 8.28 -17.00
CA GLY A 505 -10.65 7.99 -18.26
C GLY A 505 -10.15 6.75 -18.99
N ASN A 506 -9.56 5.79 -18.28
CA ASN A 506 -9.16 4.51 -18.86
C ASN A 506 -10.34 3.52 -18.84
N ASP A 507 -10.67 2.96 -20.01
CA ASP A 507 -11.72 1.93 -20.13
C ASP A 507 -11.30 0.59 -19.52
N ASP A 508 -10.01 0.24 -19.54
CA ASP A 508 -9.45 -0.98 -18.94
C ASP A 508 -9.15 -0.78 -17.45
N CYS A 509 -10.17 -0.53 -16.66
CA CYS A 509 -10.05 -0.23 -15.23
C CYS A 509 -10.56 -1.34 -14.29
N ILE A 510 -11.07 -2.46 -14.86
CA ILE A 510 -11.57 -3.60 -14.08
C ILE A 510 -10.69 -4.82 -14.26
N TYR A 511 -10.24 -5.41 -13.16
CA TYR A 511 -9.37 -6.58 -13.14
C TYR A 511 -10.09 -7.81 -12.57
N PRO A 512 -9.68 -9.04 -12.95
CA PRO A 512 -10.16 -10.25 -12.30
C PRO A 512 -9.88 -10.25 -10.80
N HIS A 513 -10.72 -10.92 -10.03
CA HIS A 513 -10.47 -11.15 -8.62
C HIS A 513 -9.17 -11.91 -8.39
N THR A 514 -8.38 -11.47 -7.40
CA THR A 514 -7.14 -12.12 -7.02
C THR A 514 -6.97 -12.16 -5.50
N PRO A 515 -6.48 -13.28 -4.92
CA PRO A 515 -6.13 -13.35 -3.52
C PRO A 515 -4.92 -12.50 -3.14
N ASP A 516 -4.18 -11.95 -4.10
CA ASP A 516 -3.09 -11.01 -3.88
C ASP A 516 -3.59 -9.60 -3.49
N TRP A 517 -4.86 -9.30 -3.79
CA TRP A 517 -5.53 -8.11 -3.30
C TRP A 517 -6.09 -8.36 -1.90
N PHE A 518 -5.33 -7.93 -0.88
CA PHE A 518 -5.76 -8.06 0.50
C PHE A 518 -6.78 -6.98 0.84
N SER A 519 -8.05 -7.29 0.63
CA SER A 519 -9.18 -6.47 1.00
C SER A 519 -10.19 -7.28 1.81
N THR A 520 -10.75 -6.68 2.87
CA THR A 520 -11.87 -7.23 3.64
C THR A 520 -13.22 -6.71 3.15
N VAL A 521 -13.19 -5.82 2.17
CA VAL A 521 -14.35 -5.15 1.57
C VAL A 521 -14.57 -5.67 0.16
N CYS A 522 -15.79 -6.06 -0.14
CA CYS A 522 -16.31 -6.29 -1.49
C CYS A 522 -17.74 -5.78 -1.55
N LEU A 523 -18.05 -4.99 -2.57
CA LEU A 523 -19.40 -4.47 -2.79
C LEU A 523 -20.29 -5.55 -3.46
N PRO A 524 -21.55 -5.69 -3.02
CA PRO A 524 -22.37 -6.86 -3.39
C PRO A 524 -23.09 -6.75 -4.75
N TYR A 525 -22.62 -5.92 -5.66
CA TYR A 525 -23.18 -5.70 -7.00
C TYR A 525 -22.07 -5.56 -8.04
N ASP A 526 -22.48 -5.58 -9.32
CA ASP A 526 -21.56 -5.45 -10.46
C ASP A 526 -21.24 -3.97 -10.74
N PHE A 527 -20.06 -3.70 -11.26
CA PHE A 527 -19.75 -2.43 -11.90
C PHE A 527 -20.38 -2.44 -13.30
N ASP A 528 -21.16 -1.41 -13.58
CA ASP A 528 -21.75 -1.15 -14.90
C ASP A 528 -21.64 0.36 -15.18
N ALA A 529 -20.85 0.71 -16.21
CA ALA A 529 -20.57 2.10 -16.57
C ALA A 529 -21.81 2.83 -17.14
N GLU A 530 -22.81 2.10 -17.64
CA GLU A 530 -24.04 2.65 -18.24
C GLU A 530 -25.24 2.59 -17.30
N ALA A 531 -25.09 2.00 -16.10
CA ALA A 531 -26.20 1.85 -15.18
C ALA A 531 -26.77 3.21 -14.72
N ASP A 532 -28.08 3.25 -14.56
CA ASP A 532 -28.82 4.42 -14.11
C ASP A 532 -29.59 4.13 -12.81
N CYS A 533 -30.03 5.19 -12.09
CA CYS A 533 -30.69 5.08 -10.80
C CYS A 533 -31.89 6.07 -10.70
N PRO A 534 -32.92 5.96 -11.56
CA PRO A 534 -33.98 6.95 -11.64
C PRO A 534 -34.82 7.08 -10.37
N ARG A 535 -35.10 5.99 -9.68
CA ARG A 535 -35.85 6.00 -8.39
C ARG A 535 -35.04 6.71 -7.30
N TRP A 536 -33.73 6.47 -7.26
CA TRP A 536 -32.82 7.13 -6.34
C TRP A 536 -32.78 8.64 -6.59
N MET A 537 -32.63 9.05 -7.85
CA MET A 537 -32.60 10.46 -8.22
C MET A 537 -33.92 11.17 -7.90
N ALA A 538 -35.05 10.56 -8.26
CA ALA A 538 -36.37 11.10 -7.93
C ALA A 538 -36.61 11.21 -6.40
N PHE A 539 -36.07 10.27 -5.63
CA PHE A 539 -36.10 10.32 -4.17
C PHE A 539 -35.35 11.54 -3.64
N LEU A 540 -34.10 11.76 -4.10
CA LEU A 540 -33.29 12.89 -3.65
C LEU A 540 -33.90 14.23 -4.05
N GLU A 541 -34.30 14.37 -5.31
CA GLU A 541 -34.89 15.58 -5.85
C GLU A 541 -36.16 16.00 -5.05
N LYS A 542 -37.03 15.04 -4.81
CA LYS A 542 -38.26 15.29 -4.03
C LYS A 542 -37.94 15.68 -2.58
N ASN A 543 -37.09 14.95 -1.88
CA ASN A 543 -36.91 15.12 -0.45
C ASN A 543 -35.92 16.23 -0.07
N LEU A 544 -35.14 16.70 -1.02
CA LEU A 544 -34.26 17.85 -0.88
C LEU A 544 -34.73 19.06 -1.67
N GLU A 545 -36.00 19.08 -2.11
CA GLU A 545 -36.66 20.26 -2.76
C GLU A 545 -35.99 20.71 -4.05
N GLY A 546 -35.29 19.76 -4.77
CA GLY A 546 -34.49 20.08 -5.95
C GLY A 546 -33.22 20.88 -5.65
N ASP A 547 -32.79 20.93 -4.39
CA ASP A 547 -31.56 21.64 -4.00
C ASP A 547 -30.31 20.89 -4.49
N GLU A 548 -29.80 21.34 -5.62
CA GLU A 548 -28.63 20.73 -6.26
C GLU A 548 -27.37 20.78 -5.38
N GLU A 549 -27.20 21.83 -4.55
CA GLU A 549 -26.04 21.96 -3.66
C GLU A 549 -26.05 20.87 -2.56
N ARG A 550 -27.21 20.65 -1.89
CA ARG A 550 -27.36 19.57 -0.90
C ARG A 550 -27.22 18.19 -1.54
N ILE A 551 -27.80 17.99 -2.73
CA ILE A 551 -27.68 16.73 -3.48
C ILE A 551 -26.22 16.48 -3.85
N ALA A 552 -25.47 17.50 -4.29
CA ALA A 552 -24.05 17.38 -4.61
C ALA A 552 -23.22 16.99 -3.38
N ILE A 553 -23.47 17.58 -2.22
CA ILE A 553 -22.77 17.19 -0.97
C ILE A 553 -23.06 15.73 -0.61
N LEU A 554 -24.31 15.28 -0.71
CA LEU A 554 -24.68 13.90 -0.43
C LEU A 554 -24.11 12.91 -1.44
N GLN A 555 -23.97 13.33 -2.71
CA GLN A 555 -23.31 12.57 -3.75
C GLN A 555 -21.79 12.40 -3.47
N GLU A 556 -21.13 13.47 -3.10
CA GLU A 556 -19.72 13.48 -2.69
C GLU A 556 -19.52 12.63 -1.43
N TRP A 557 -20.47 12.68 -0.50
CA TRP A 557 -20.46 11.85 0.70
C TRP A 557 -20.55 10.36 0.35
N ALA A 558 -21.47 9.97 -0.53
CA ALA A 558 -21.60 8.61 -1.02
C ALA A 558 -20.29 8.13 -1.69
N GLY A 559 -19.67 8.97 -2.50
CA GLY A 559 -18.38 8.70 -3.10
C GLY A 559 -17.25 8.57 -2.07
N TYR A 560 -17.25 9.41 -1.04
CA TYR A 560 -16.28 9.36 0.06
C TYR A 560 -16.37 8.07 0.90
N LEU A 561 -17.54 7.40 0.93
CA LEU A 561 -17.70 6.11 1.60
C LEU A 561 -17.00 4.95 0.87
N LEU A 562 -16.74 5.07 -0.42
CA LEU A 562 -16.23 3.95 -1.24
C LEU A 562 -14.80 3.54 -0.91
N LEU A 563 -13.99 4.45 -0.41
CA LEU A 563 -12.58 4.23 -0.09
C LEU A 563 -12.29 4.50 1.40
N PRO A 564 -11.37 3.81 2.04
CA PRO A 564 -11.00 4.04 3.45
C PRO A 564 -10.10 5.28 3.61
N ASP A 565 -10.50 6.40 3.01
CA ASP A 565 -9.79 7.68 3.07
C ASP A 565 -10.44 8.60 4.12
N THR A 566 -9.66 9.14 5.05
CA THR A 566 -10.10 10.09 6.08
C THR A 566 -9.59 11.51 5.83
N GLY A 567 -8.98 11.76 4.66
CA GLY A 567 -8.30 13.02 4.33
C GLY A 567 -9.20 14.27 4.42
N GLN A 568 -10.49 14.11 4.18
CA GLN A 568 -11.46 15.20 4.31
C GLN A 568 -11.79 15.57 5.76
N GLN A 569 -11.54 14.67 6.71
CA GLN A 569 -11.79 14.89 8.14
C GLN A 569 -13.24 15.32 8.45
N ARG A 570 -14.25 14.74 7.79
CA ARG A 570 -15.66 15.12 7.89
C ARG A 570 -16.52 14.00 8.48
N PHE A 571 -17.64 14.39 9.07
CA PHE A 571 -18.76 13.51 9.40
C PHE A 571 -20.07 14.18 9.00
N LEU A 572 -21.07 13.38 8.65
CA LEU A 572 -22.36 13.84 8.15
C LEU A 572 -23.42 13.78 9.26
N ILE A 573 -24.11 14.88 9.48
CA ILE A 573 -25.34 14.91 10.27
C ILE A 573 -26.51 15.22 9.35
N MET A 574 -27.54 14.41 9.43
CA MET A 574 -28.82 14.63 8.77
C MET A 574 -29.90 14.95 9.82
N GLN A 575 -30.42 16.14 9.78
CA GLN A 575 -31.47 16.61 10.73
C GLN A 575 -32.84 16.67 10.08
N GLY A 576 -33.90 16.31 10.82
CA GLY A 576 -35.28 16.49 10.39
C GLY A 576 -36.31 15.82 11.32
N GLU A 577 -37.54 16.28 11.34
CA GLU A 577 -38.58 15.93 12.32
C GLU A 577 -39.21 14.53 12.18
N GLY A 578 -38.70 13.68 11.34
CA GLY A 578 -39.27 12.35 11.09
C GLY A 578 -40.05 12.28 9.77
N ALA A 579 -40.18 11.06 9.24
CA ALA A 579 -40.81 10.78 7.95
C ALA A 579 -40.34 11.67 6.78
N ASN A 580 -39.07 11.99 6.72
CA ASN A 580 -38.47 12.93 5.77
C ASN A 580 -37.36 12.30 4.88
N GLY A 581 -37.18 10.99 4.92
CA GLY A 581 -36.27 10.28 4.02
C GLY A 581 -34.85 10.03 4.56
N LYS A 582 -34.45 10.55 5.74
CA LYS A 582 -33.12 10.30 6.34
C LYS A 582 -32.80 8.79 6.42
N SER A 583 -33.73 7.98 6.96
CA SER A 583 -33.55 6.54 7.08
C SER A 583 -33.43 5.85 5.72
N VAL A 584 -34.12 6.39 4.70
CA VAL A 584 -34.01 5.90 3.31
C VAL A 584 -32.60 6.16 2.76
N TYR A 585 -32.06 7.36 2.98
CA TYR A 585 -30.67 7.66 2.59
C TYR A 585 -29.67 6.76 3.33
N CYS A 586 -29.83 6.58 4.64
CA CYS A 586 -28.98 5.66 5.42
C CYS A 586 -29.03 4.24 4.87
N ALA A 587 -30.22 3.72 4.56
CA ALA A 587 -30.42 2.39 4.01
C ALA A 587 -29.75 2.23 2.62
N ALA A 588 -29.85 3.25 1.77
CA ALA A 588 -29.17 3.25 0.47
C ALA A 588 -27.63 3.29 0.63
N MET A 589 -27.10 4.06 1.58
CA MET A 589 -25.66 4.09 1.87
C MET A 589 -25.16 2.77 2.47
N GLU A 590 -25.95 2.12 3.32
CA GLU A 590 -25.66 0.77 3.81
C GLU A 590 -25.62 -0.23 2.67
N ALA A 591 -26.61 -0.20 1.78
CA ALA A 591 -26.63 -1.06 0.57
C ALA A 591 -25.45 -0.73 -0.38
N LEU A 592 -25.10 0.54 -0.54
CA LEU A 592 -23.98 0.99 -1.37
C LEU A 592 -22.65 0.38 -0.92
N VAL A 593 -22.37 0.40 0.37
CA VAL A 593 -21.16 -0.21 0.88
C VAL A 593 -21.29 -1.72 1.10
N GLY A 594 -22.53 -2.24 1.16
CA GLY A 594 -22.87 -3.60 1.57
C GLY A 594 -22.92 -3.73 3.09
N GLY A 595 -23.95 -4.40 3.63
CA GLY A 595 -24.19 -4.52 5.06
C GLY A 595 -23.02 -5.07 5.87
N ASP A 596 -22.24 -6.00 5.28
CA ASP A 596 -21.01 -6.53 5.89
C ASP A 596 -19.93 -5.43 6.13
N ASN A 597 -19.99 -4.32 5.42
CA ASN A 597 -19.03 -3.23 5.48
C ASN A 597 -19.57 -1.98 6.20
N ALA A 598 -20.77 -2.09 6.76
CA ALA A 598 -21.41 -1.09 7.60
C ALA A 598 -21.34 -1.48 9.09
N SER A 599 -21.47 -0.50 9.96
CA SER A 599 -21.63 -0.66 11.41
C SER A 599 -22.67 0.34 11.93
N HIS A 600 -23.28 0.02 13.08
CA HIS A 600 -24.35 0.80 13.69
C HIS A 600 -24.06 1.10 15.17
N VAL A 601 -22.86 1.61 15.44
CA VAL A 601 -22.46 1.99 16.80
C VAL A 601 -23.07 3.36 17.11
N PRO A 602 -23.91 3.47 18.14
CA PRO A 602 -24.43 4.75 18.58
C PRO A 602 -23.30 5.71 19.00
N LEU A 603 -23.48 7.00 18.72
CA LEU A 603 -22.44 7.99 18.97
C LEU A 603 -22.07 8.11 20.45
N GLU A 604 -23.04 7.93 21.34
CA GLU A 604 -22.85 7.93 22.79
C GLU A 604 -21.90 6.83 23.27
N LEU A 605 -21.87 5.69 22.55
CA LEU A 605 -21.00 4.53 22.87
C LEU A 605 -19.60 4.64 22.29
N PHE A 606 -19.27 5.73 21.59
CA PHE A 606 -17.90 5.93 21.08
C PHE A 606 -16.87 6.13 22.20
N GLY A 607 -17.29 6.53 23.38
CA GLY A 607 -16.44 6.58 24.58
C GLY A 607 -16.23 5.22 25.24
N ASP A 608 -17.03 4.21 24.91
CA ASP A 608 -16.93 2.87 25.47
C ASP A 608 -15.73 2.09 24.92
N ARG A 609 -15.10 1.28 25.76
CA ARG A 609 -13.87 0.57 25.45
C ARG A 609 -13.98 -0.39 24.27
N PHE A 610 -15.10 -1.14 24.18
CA PHE A 610 -15.27 -2.22 23.22
C PHE A 610 -16.19 -1.88 22.05
N SER A 611 -17.14 -1.00 22.24
CA SER A 611 -18.21 -0.70 21.25
C SER A 611 -17.65 -0.21 19.92
N LYS A 612 -16.64 0.67 19.97
CA LYS A 612 -15.94 1.21 18.80
C LYS A 612 -15.26 0.15 17.92
N THR A 613 -14.92 -1.01 18.49
CA THR A 613 -14.26 -2.10 17.75
C THR A 613 -15.12 -2.62 16.61
N SER A 614 -16.44 -2.48 16.69
CA SER A 614 -17.36 -2.85 15.62
C SER A 614 -17.20 -2.00 14.34
N THR A 615 -16.50 -0.85 14.42
CA THR A 615 -16.21 0.00 13.25
C THR A 615 -14.94 -0.42 12.51
N LEU A 616 -14.16 -1.36 13.06
CA LEU A 616 -12.91 -1.81 12.44
C LEU A 616 -13.14 -2.45 11.08
N GLY A 617 -12.41 -1.95 10.06
CA GLY A 617 -12.50 -2.46 8.70
C GLY A 617 -13.82 -2.14 7.99
N LYS A 618 -14.70 -1.33 8.61
CA LYS A 618 -15.96 -0.87 8.02
C LYS A 618 -15.72 0.39 7.18
N LEU A 619 -16.60 0.63 6.21
CA LEU A 619 -16.60 1.83 5.37
C LEU A 619 -17.49 2.93 5.94
N VAL A 620 -18.59 2.56 6.60
CA VAL A 620 -19.53 3.50 7.20
C VAL A 620 -19.97 3.04 8.60
N ASN A 621 -20.17 3.98 9.50
CA ASN A 621 -20.92 3.79 10.72
C ASN A 621 -22.15 4.71 10.70
N ILE A 622 -23.32 4.12 10.78
CA ILE A 622 -24.61 4.83 10.78
C ILE A 622 -25.16 4.83 12.20
N SER A 623 -25.29 6.03 12.78
CA SER A 623 -25.86 6.24 14.10
C SER A 623 -27.21 6.94 13.95
N ALA A 624 -28.25 6.33 14.50
CA ALA A 624 -29.58 6.94 14.58
C ALA A 624 -29.79 7.57 15.97
N ASP A 625 -30.55 8.67 16.02
CA ASP A 625 -31.04 9.33 17.25
C ASP A 625 -29.97 9.62 18.31
N ALA A 626 -28.95 10.42 17.92
CA ALA A 626 -27.90 10.84 18.85
C ALA A 626 -28.49 11.81 19.91
N GLY A 627 -28.29 11.47 21.18
CA GLY A 627 -28.67 12.27 22.35
C GLY A 627 -27.60 13.26 22.84
N GLU A 628 -27.48 13.46 24.15
CA GLU A 628 -26.36 14.20 24.73
C GLU A 628 -25.05 13.40 24.60
N ILE A 629 -24.02 14.03 24.07
CA ILE A 629 -22.72 13.40 23.85
C ILE A 629 -21.77 13.75 24.99
N GLU A 630 -21.18 12.75 25.64
CA GLU A 630 -20.17 12.96 26.65
C GLU A 630 -18.88 13.55 26.05
N LYS A 631 -18.14 14.31 26.85
CA LYS A 631 -16.85 14.89 26.40
C LYS A 631 -15.83 13.88 25.91
N THR A 632 -15.84 12.67 26.47
CA THR A 632 -14.99 11.55 26.05
C THR A 632 -15.31 11.10 24.64
N ALA A 633 -16.59 10.97 24.31
CA ALA A 633 -17.07 10.65 22.99
C ALA A 633 -16.78 11.76 21.97
N GLU A 634 -16.85 13.05 22.39
CA GLU A 634 -16.44 14.17 21.51
C GLU A 634 -14.96 14.17 21.16
N GLY A 635 -14.09 13.88 22.11
CA GLY A 635 -12.64 13.75 21.88
C GLY A 635 -12.36 12.63 20.90
N PHE A 636 -13.02 11.49 21.12
CA PHE A 636 -12.92 10.33 20.25
C PHE A 636 -13.42 10.63 18.83
N LEU A 637 -14.56 11.30 18.68
CA LEU A 637 -15.12 11.70 17.41
C LEU A 637 -14.14 12.55 16.59
N LYS A 638 -13.40 13.44 17.23
CA LYS A 638 -12.38 14.28 16.57
C LYS A 638 -11.21 13.46 16.04
N SER A 639 -10.64 12.58 16.87
CA SER A 639 -9.53 11.70 16.47
C SER A 639 -9.97 10.70 15.42
N PHE A 640 -11.17 10.14 15.55
CA PHE A 640 -11.75 9.20 14.60
C PHE A 640 -11.94 9.82 13.21
N THR A 641 -12.52 11.00 13.14
CA THR A 641 -12.74 11.71 11.88
C THR A 641 -11.45 12.25 11.27
N ALA A 642 -10.43 12.55 12.09
CA ALA A 642 -9.12 12.97 11.63
C ALA A 642 -8.29 11.81 11.06
N GLY A 643 -8.71 10.56 11.26
CA GLY A 643 -7.94 9.40 10.86
C GLY A 643 -6.66 9.23 11.67
N GLU A 644 -6.66 9.67 12.94
CA GLU A 644 -5.53 9.45 13.84
C GLU A 644 -5.41 7.98 14.21
N THR A 645 -4.19 7.50 14.42
CA THR A 645 -3.99 6.16 14.99
C THR A 645 -4.67 6.06 16.35
N MET A 646 -5.54 5.07 16.50
CA MET A 646 -6.34 4.87 17.70
C MET A 646 -6.20 3.44 18.21
N ASN A 647 -6.27 3.28 19.53
CA ASN A 647 -6.28 1.97 20.16
C ASN A 647 -7.70 1.38 20.17
N PHE A 648 -7.82 0.17 19.65
CA PHE A 648 -9.06 -0.60 19.62
C PHE A 648 -8.91 -1.84 20.49
N ASP A 649 -9.65 -1.87 21.60
CA ASP A 649 -9.70 -3.01 22.51
C ASP A 649 -10.59 -4.10 21.95
N ARG A 650 -10.05 -5.32 21.80
CA ARG A 650 -10.78 -6.47 21.28
C ARG A 650 -10.99 -7.49 22.38
N LYS A 651 -12.21 -8.03 22.52
CA LYS A 651 -12.54 -8.98 23.58
C LYS A 651 -11.80 -10.31 23.35
N GLY A 652 -10.91 -10.67 24.27
CA GLY A 652 -10.18 -11.95 24.24
C GLY A 652 -8.99 -12.00 23.26
N ILE A 653 -8.65 -10.88 22.63
CA ILE A 653 -7.53 -10.74 21.71
C ILE A 653 -6.77 -9.45 22.08
N PRO A 654 -5.44 -9.38 21.88
CA PRO A 654 -4.69 -8.15 22.16
C PRO A 654 -5.28 -6.91 21.46
N PRO A 655 -5.27 -5.74 22.11
CA PRO A 655 -5.68 -4.50 21.47
C PRO A 655 -4.78 -4.19 20.28
N ILE A 656 -5.30 -3.42 19.32
CA ILE A 656 -4.53 -2.99 18.16
C ILE A 656 -4.57 -1.48 18.02
N ASP A 657 -3.46 -0.92 17.57
CA ASP A 657 -3.37 0.46 17.11
C ASP A 657 -3.52 0.50 15.59
N CYS A 658 -4.56 1.16 15.12
CA CYS A 658 -4.80 1.28 13.67
C CYS A 658 -5.61 2.54 13.35
N TYR A 659 -5.70 2.84 12.06
CA TYR A 659 -6.50 3.97 11.55
C TYR A 659 -7.96 3.56 11.43
N PRO A 660 -8.91 4.44 11.85
CA PRO A 660 -10.33 4.22 11.58
C PRO A 660 -10.59 4.31 10.06
N THR A 661 -11.39 3.40 9.55
CA THR A 661 -11.76 3.35 8.13
C THR A 661 -13.20 3.75 7.87
N ALA A 662 -14.07 3.69 8.87
CA ALA A 662 -15.48 4.04 8.74
C ALA A 662 -15.70 5.56 8.72
N ARG A 663 -16.62 6.03 7.85
CA ARG A 663 -17.15 7.40 7.90
C ARG A 663 -18.42 7.41 8.74
N LEU A 664 -18.71 8.54 9.37
CA LEU A 664 -19.82 8.64 10.30
C LEU A 664 -20.99 9.35 9.66
N ILE A 665 -22.14 8.68 9.63
CA ILE A 665 -23.45 9.26 9.31
C ILE A 665 -24.27 9.27 10.59
N ILE A 666 -24.78 10.42 10.96
CA ILE A 666 -25.63 10.63 12.14
C ILE A 666 -26.99 11.12 11.63
N ALA A 667 -28.03 10.30 11.78
CA ALA A 667 -29.38 10.68 11.44
C ALA A 667 -30.13 10.99 12.75
N CYS A 668 -30.55 12.22 12.94
CA CYS A 668 -31.22 12.64 14.17
C CYS A 668 -32.43 13.54 13.91
N ASN A 669 -33.39 13.55 14.85
CA ASN A 669 -34.48 14.52 14.86
C ASN A 669 -34.04 15.80 15.56
N ASN A 670 -33.43 15.64 16.73
CA ASN A 670 -32.83 16.75 17.47
C ASN A 670 -31.30 16.67 17.34
N LEU A 671 -30.67 17.81 17.13
CA LEU A 671 -29.23 17.86 17.03
C LEU A 671 -28.55 17.50 18.36
N PRO A 672 -27.50 16.65 18.33
CA PRO A 672 -26.79 16.26 19.54
C PRO A 672 -26.07 17.46 20.17
N ARG A 673 -26.09 17.56 21.49
CA ARG A 673 -25.44 18.65 22.19
C ARG A 673 -23.94 18.39 22.35
N PHE A 674 -23.11 19.16 21.66
CA PHE A 674 -21.67 19.16 21.81
C PHE A 674 -21.25 20.14 22.92
N SER A 675 -20.39 19.69 23.83
CA SER A 675 -19.82 20.53 24.89
C SER A 675 -18.59 21.31 24.41
N ASP A 676 -17.97 20.86 23.31
CA ASP A 676 -16.81 21.56 22.73
C ASP A 676 -17.26 22.77 21.89
N ARG A 677 -16.81 23.93 22.34
CA ARG A 677 -17.05 25.21 21.70
C ARG A 677 -15.94 25.66 20.78
N SER A 678 -14.86 24.86 20.66
CA SER A 678 -13.79 25.11 19.68
C SER A 678 -14.27 24.78 18.27
N ASP A 679 -13.60 25.33 17.25
CA ASP A 679 -13.89 24.98 15.84
C ASP A 679 -13.60 23.53 15.48
N GLY A 680 -13.08 22.75 16.41
CA GLY A 680 -12.64 21.39 16.18
C GLY A 680 -13.72 20.44 15.66
N ILE A 681 -14.94 20.48 16.22
CA ILE A 681 -16.09 19.70 15.76
C ILE A 681 -16.77 20.38 14.58
N TRP A 682 -16.97 21.70 14.68
CA TRP A 682 -17.70 22.48 13.70
C TRP A 682 -17.11 22.42 12.29
N ARG A 683 -15.78 22.50 12.17
CA ARG A 683 -15.12 22.36 10.87
C ARG A 683 -15.23 20.95 10.26
N ARG A 684 -15.46 19.92 11.11
CA ARG A 684 -15.60 18.53 10.66
C ARG A 684 -17.02 18.14 10.31
N MET A 685 -17.98 18.90 10.77
CA MET A 685 -19.42 18.66 10.57
C MET A 685 -19.87 19.12 9.19
N ILE A 686 -20.61 18.26 8.51
CA ILE A 686 -21.50 18.58 7.39
C ILE A 686 -22.93 18.39 7.93
N LEU A 687 -23.74 19.45 7.92
CA LEU A 687 -25.10 19.43 8.47
C LEU A 687 -26.12 19.60 7.34
N ILE A 688 -26.83 18.52 7.00
CA ILE A 688 -27.84 18.53 5.95
C ILE A 688 -29.23 18.49 6.59
N PRO A 689 -30.03 19.58 6.53
CA PRO A 689 -31.41 19.59 6.99
C PRO A 689 -32.32 18.90 5.96
N TRP A 690 -33.19 18.01 6.46
CA TRP A 690 -34.25 17.33 5.71
C TRP A 690 -35.57 17.92 6.13
N ARG A 691 -36.13 18.82 5.33
CA ARG A 691 -37.28 19.66 5.67
C ARG A 691 -38.60 19.08 5.17
N VAL A 692 -38.58 18.33 4.08
CA VAL A 692 -39.79 17.75 3.47
C VAL A 692 -40.34 16.62 4.35
N GLN A 693 -41.60 16.67 4.66
CA GLN A 693 -42.34 15.62 5.35
C GLN A 693 -43.12 14.76 4.35
N ILE A 694 -42.73 13.48 4.23
CA ILE A 694 -43.35 12.53 3.31
C ILE A 694 -44.71 12.10 3.86
N GLN A 695 -45.77 12.37 3.10
CA GLN A 695 -47.14 12.04 3.49
C GLN A 695 -47.34 10.51 3.50
N PRO A 696 -48.21 9.96 4.36
CA PRO A 696 -48.42 8.52 4.48
C PRO A 696 -48.69 7.79 3.15
N HIS A 697 -49.49 8.43 2.25
CA HIS A 697 -49.84 7.85 0.95
C HIS A 697 -48.70 7.91 -0.09
N GLU A 698 -47.65 8.68 0.15
CA GLU A 698 -46.46 8.78 -0.71
C GLU A 698 -45.33 7.84 -0.30
N ARG A 699 -45.47 7.20 0.86
CA ARG A 699 -44.42 6.33 1.41
C ARG A 699 -44.34 5.01 0.65
N ILE A 700 -43.18 4.71 0.12
CA ILE A 700 -42.91 3.42 -0.49
C ILE A 700 -42.50 2.45 0.65
N PRO A 701 -43.24 1.34 0.84
CA PRO A 701 -42.92 0.39 1.90
C PRO A 701 -41.48 -0.16 1.78
N ASN A 702 -40.81 -0.31 2.92
CA ASN A 702 -39.49 -0.89 3.04
C ASN A 702 -38.34 -0.12 2.36
N MET A 703 -38.58 1.05 1.80
CA MET A 703 -37.54 1.87 1.18
C MET A 703 -36.46 2.31 2.19
N ASP A 704 -36.78 2.29 3.49
CA ASP A 704 -35.88 2.53 4.62
C ASP A 704 -35.06 1.30 5.03
N LYS A 705 -35.05 0.23 4.24
CA LYS A 705 -34.31 -1.01 4.47
C LYS A 705 -33.24 -1.20 3.38
N ALA A 706 -32.02 -1.58 3.77
CA ALA A 706 -30.94 -1.78 2.84
C ALA A 706 -31.27 -2.83 1.75
N TRP A 707 -31.91 -3.95 2.14
CA TRP A 707 -32.32 -5.00 1.22
C TRP A 707 -33.27 -4.52 0.09
N PHE A 708 -34.07 -3.46 0.32
CA PHE A 708 -34.91 -2.87 -0.74
C PHE A 708 -34.05 -2.33 -1.88
N TRP A 709 -32.99 -1.60 -1.55
CA TRP A 709 -32.04 -1.05 -2.51
C TRP A 709 -31.20 -2.14 -3.18
N GLU A 710 -30.74 -3.12 -2.42
CA GLU A 710 -30.01 -4.29 -2.95
C GLU A 710 -30.85 -5.05 -4.01
N GLN A 711 -32.16 -5.14 -3.82
CA GLN A 711 -33.07 -5.84 -4.75
C GLN A 711 -33.67 -4.92 -5.83
N SER A 712 -33.48 -3.61 -5.73
CA SER A 712 -34.08 -2.65 -6.66
C SER A 712 -33.52 -2.71 -8.08
N GLY A 713 -32.31 -3.28 -8.23
CA GLY A 713 -31.54 -3.23 -9.47
C GLY A 713 -30.80 -1.91 -9.72
N GLU A 714 -30.99 -0.90 -8.86
CA GLU A 714 -30.38 0.43 -9.03
C GLU A 714 -28.98 0.59 -8.38
N MET A 715 -28.50 -0.43 -7.66
CA MET A 715 -27.21 -0.31 -6.97
C MET A 715 -26.02 0.01 -7.88
N PRO A 716 -25.86 -0.58 -9.09
CA PRO A 716 -24.81 -0.16 -10.01
C PRO A 716 -24.92 1.32 -10.42
N GLY A 717 -26.14 1.83 -10.62
CA GLY A 717 -26.39 3.24 -10.94
C GLY A 717 -26.11 4.17 -9.75
N ILE A 718 -26.51 3.78 -8.53
CA ILE A 718 -26.18 4.52 -7.30
C ILE A 718 -24.66 4.55 -7.09
N PHE A 719 -23.95 3.46 -7.39
CA PHE A 719 -22.50 3.41 -7.34
C PHE A 719 -21.86 4.37 -8.35
N ARG A 720 -22.34 4.37 -9.59
CA ARG A 720 -21.90 5.32 -10.63
C ARG A 720 -22.16 6.76 -10.22
N TRP A 721 -23.32 7.04 -9.65
CA TRP A 721 -23.66 8.35 -9.08
C TRP A 721 -22.68 8.75 -7.96
N ALA A 722 -22.34 7.83 -7.07
CA ALA A 722 -21.37 8.04 -6.00
C ALA A 722 -19.95 8.28 -6.55
N LEU A 723 -19.53 7.56 -7.61
CA LEU A 723 -18.25 7.78 -8.28
C LEU A 723 -18.14 9.19 -8.89
N ALA A 724 -19.22 9.72 -9.49
CA ALA A 724 -19.25 11.10 -9.96
C ALA A 724 -19.05 12.10 -8.82
N GLY A 725 -19.60 11.82 -7.64
CA GLY A 725 -19.36 12.59 -6.42
C GLY A 725 -17.92 12.50 -5.94
N LEU A 726 -17.31 11.31 -5.95
CA LEU A 726 -15.92 11.11 -5.60
C LEU A 726 -14.97 11.86 -6.55
N TYR A 727 -15.24 11.82 -7.84
CA TYR A 727 -14.49 12.56 -8.85
C TYR A 727 -14.51 14.06 -8.55
N ARG A 728 -15.70 14.65 -8.35
CA ARG A 728 -15.85 16.06 -8.01
C ARG A 728 -15.12 16.42 -6.72
N LEU A 729 -15.28 15.61 -5.67
CA LEU A 729 -14.61 15.81 -4.39
C LEU A 729 -13.09 15.83 -4.53
N ARG A 730 -12.52 14.94 -5.33
CA ARG A 730 -11.07 14.88 -5.59
C ARG A 730 -10.58 16.08 -6.39
N GLN A 731 -11.33 16.51 -7.39
CA GLN A 731 -11.00 17.69 -8.22
C GLN A 731 -11.00 18.97 -7.38
N GLN A 732 -11.98 19.12 -6.50
CA GLN A 732 -12.11 20.30 -5.64
C GLN A 732 -11.18 20.26 -4.42
N GLY A 733 -10.74 19.09 -4.00
CA GLY A 733 -9.98 18.86 -2.76
C GLY A 733 -10.79 19.06 -1.48
N ARG A 734 -12.08 19.39 -1.59
CA ARG A 734 -13.01 19.65 -0.48
C ARG A 734 -14.44 19.36 -0.90
N PHE A 735 -15.34 19.15 0.08
CA PHE A 735 -16.77 19.07 -0.19
C PHE A 735 -17.32 20.37 -0.77
N SER A 736 -18.32 20.25 -1.63
CA SER A 736 -19.13 21.37 -2.11
C SER A 736 -19.78 22.09 -0.92
N GLU A 737 -20.17 23.33 -1.12
CA GLU A 737 -20.77 24.16 -0.09
C GLU A 737 -22.24 24.43 -0.43
N SER A 738 -23.12 24.38 0.56
CA SER A 738 -24.53 24.77 0.41
C SER A 738 -24.84 25.94 1.32
N GLN A 739 -25.64 26.91 0.80
CA GLN A 739 -26.08 28.04 1.60
C GLN A 739 -26.99 27.57 2.75
N ILE A 740 -27.85 26.58 2.47
CA ILE A 740 -28.76 26.00 3.49
C ILE A 740 -27.95 25.29 4.56
N GLU A 741 -26.88 24.54 4.18
CA GLU A 741 -25.96 23.89 5.15
C GLU A 741 -25.30 24.93 6.05
N LYS A 742 -24.77 26.01 5.48
CA LYS A 742 -24.09 27.08 6.22
C LYS A 742 -25.03 27.77 7.21
N LEU A 743 -26.26 28.09 6.78
CA LEU A 743 -27.25 28.71 7.64
C LEU A 743 -27.66 27.78 8.80
N SER A 744 -28.02 26.53 8.51
CA SER A 744 -28.42 25.56 9.52
C SER A 744 -27.31 25.27 10.54
N LYS A 745 -26.07 25.27 10.08
CA LYS A 745 -24.92 25.11 10.95
C LYS A 745 -24.66 26.35 11.82
N ALA A 746 -24.88 27.55 11.28
CA ALA A 746 -24.77 28.79 12.04
C ALA A 746 -25.86 28.85 13.13
N GLU A 747 -27.11 28.56 12.79
CA GLU A 747 -28.24 28.46 13.71
C GLU A 747 -27.92 27.47 14.85
N TYR A 748 -27.45 26.27 14.50
CA TYR A 748 -27.07 25.27 15.50
C TYR A 748 -25.90 25.72 16.42
N GLN A 749 -24.90 26.44 15.88
CA GLN A 749 -23.86 27.05 16.69
C GLN A 749 -24.40 28.10 17.67
N GLU A 750 -25.37 28.88 17.28
CA GLU A 750 -25.99 29.86 18.15
C GLU A 750 -26.84 29.21 19.25
N GLU A 751 -27.62 28.19 18.91
CA GLU A 751 -28.41 27.43 19.89
C GLU A 751 -27.53 26.75 20.95
N THR A 752 -26.37 26.22 20.55
CA THR A 752 -25.47 25.52 21.46
C THR A 752 -24.52 26.45 22.21
N ASN A 753 -24.35 27.68 21.74
CA ASN A 753 -23.49 28.70 22.38
C ASN A 753 -24.23 30.01 22.58
N PRO A 754 -25.12 30.09 23.59
CA PRO A 754 -25.86 31.32 23.88
C PRO A 754 -24.99 32.55 24.15
N ALA A 755 -23.72 32.34 24.54
CA ALA A 755 -22.78 33.47 24.65
C ALA A 755 -22.43 34.04 23.28
N LYS A 756 -22.23 33.18 22.26
CA LYS A 756 -21.94 33.63 20.89
C LYS A 756 -23.13 34.41 20.31
N ALA A 757 -24.34 33.95 20.51
CA ALA A 757 -25.56 34.62 20.09
C ALA A 757 -25.67 35.98 20.76
N PHE A 758 -25.56 36.04 22.09
CA PHE A 758 -25.55 37.29 22.84
C PHE A 758 -24.49 38.28 22.35
N LEU A 759 -23.27 37.82 22.15
CA LEU A 759 -22.14 38.66 21.72
C LEU A 759 -22.33 39.16 20.27
N ASN A 760 -23.01 38.40 19.40
CA ASN A 760 -23.30 38.80 18.04
C ASN A 760 -24.38 39.87 17.98
N GLU A 761 -25.43 39.72 18.80
CA GLU A 761 -26.57 40.62 18.81
C GLU A 761 -26.31 41.96 19.52
N ASN A 762 -25.50 41.92 20.59
CA ASN A 762 -25.46 43.03 21.55
C ASN A 762 -24.13 43.78 21.57
N LEU A 763 -23.07 43.29 20.86
CA LEU A 763 -21.77 43.90 20.98
C LEU A 763 -21.11 44.15 19.61
N GLU A 764 -20.36 45.27 19.55
CA GLU A 764 -19.54 45.63 18.41
C GLU A 764 -18.12 45.99 18.85
N SER A 765 -17.15 45.84 17.92
CA SER A 765 -15.78 46.29 18.13
C SER A 765 -15.68 47.80 18.14
N SER A 766 -14.95 48.37 19.08
CA SER A 766 -14.71 49.83 19.19
C SER A 766 -13.34 50.12 19.68
N SER A 767 -12.62 51.04 19.06
CA SER A 767 -11.25 51.42 19.48
C SER A 767 -11.19 52.12 20.85
N THR A 768 -12.29 52.65 21.31
CA THR A 768 -12.37 53.44 22.56
C THR A 768 -13.35 52.89 23.59
N GLY A 769 -14.13 51.85 23.19
CA GLY A 769 -15.17 51.29 24.04
C GLY A 769 -14.62 50.52 25.25
N ARG A 770 -15.39 50.62 26.34
CA ARG A 770 -15.08 49.91 27.60
C ARG A 770 -16.34 49.43 28.25
N ILE A 771 -16.39 48.15 28.62
CA ILE A 771 -17.50 47.55 29.35
C ILE A 771 -16.97 46.81 30.57
N GLU A 772 -17.55 47.02 31.74
CA GLU A 772 -17.16 46.29 32.94
C GLU A 772 -17.51 44.81 32.83
N CYS A 773 -16.61 43.92 33.23
CA CYS A 773 -16.79 42.47 33.08
C CYS A 773 -18.01 41.96 33.84
N SER A 774 -18.27 42.48 35.04
CA SER A 774 -19.45 42.17 35.84
C SER A 774 -20.74 42.57 35.17
N GLU A 775 -20.78 43.80 34.63
CA GLU A 775 -21.88 44.33 33.89
C GLU A 775 -22.23 43.51 32.63
N LEU A 776 -21.21 43.23 31.84
CA LEU A 776 -21.38 42.43 30.62
C LEU A 776 -21.90 41.04 30.95
N TYR A 777 -21.42 40.40 32.01
CA TYR A 777 -21.89 39.09 32.43
C TYR A 777 -23.33 39.13 33.00
N GLN A 778 -23.70 40.17 33.71
CA GLN A 778 -25.10 40.34 34.16
C GLN A 778 -26.06 40.48 32.96
N MET A 779 -25.70 41.30 31.99
CA MET A 779 -26.52 41.47 30.76
C MET A 779 -26.64 40.17 29.99
N TYR A 780 -25.58 39.38 29.88
CA TYR A 780 -25.61 38.06 29.31
C TYR A 780 -26.56 37.12 30.09
N SER A 781 -26.50 37.14 31.41
CA SER A 781 -27.35 36.27 32.22
C SER A 781 -28.85 36.63 32.07
N LEU A 782 -29.19 37.93 32.08
CA LEU A 782 -30.53 38.42 31.83
C LEU A 782 -31.01 38.09 30.42
N TRP A 783 -30.15 38.21 29.42
CA TRP A 783 -30.47 37.84 28.06
C TRP A 783 -30.76 36.33 27.97
N CYS A 784 -29.96 35.48 28.64
CA CYS A 784 -30.21 34.03 28.73
C CYS A 784 -31.57 33.70 29.32
N GLU A 785 -31.98 34.36 30.41
CA GLU A 785 -33.28 34.17 31.05
C GLU A 785 -34.42 34.53 30.10
N ARG A 786 -34.32 35.70 29.43
CA ARG A 786 -35.31 36.17 28.46
C ARG A 786 -35.48 35.26 27.25
N ASN A 787 -34.40 34.66 26.81
CA ASN A 787 -34.38 33.77 25.65
C ASN A 787 -34.49 32.28 26.01
N GLY A 788 -34.97 31.96 27.23
CA GLY A 788 -35.26 30.58 27.65
C GLY A 788 -34.01 29.72 27.94
N ASN A 789 -32.83 30.30 27.96
CA ASN A 789 -31.58 29.60 28.27
C ASN A 789 -31.40 29.44 29.80
N ARG A 790 -31.94 28.37 30.36
CA ARG A 790 -31.94 28.10 31.81
C ARG A 790 -30.56 27.91 32.47
N ARG A 791 -29.46 27.76 31.70
CA ARG A 791 -28.14 27.53 32.22
C ARG A 791 -27.12 28.43 31.52
N PRO A 792 -26.98 29.71 31.92
CA PRO A 792 -25.92 30.60 31.39
C PRO A 792 -24.53 30.04 31.69
N LEU A 793 -23.57 30.35 30.81
CA LEU A 793 -22.20 29.99 31.04
C LEU A 793 -21.66 30.69 32.31
N SER A 794 -20.74 30.03 33.00
CA SER A 794 -20.04 30.71 34.08
C SER A 794 -19.21 31.92 33.58
N ASP A 795 -19.06 32.96 34.39
CA ASP A 795 -18.29 34.17 34.06
C ASP A 795 -16.92 33.85 33.42
N LYS A 796 -16.21 32.88 34.00
CA LYS A 796 -14.92 32.45 33.49
C LYS A 796 -14.98 31.90 32.05
N ILE A 797 -16.02 31.17 31.74
CA ILE A 797 -16.20 30.59 30.40
C ILE A 797 -16.71 31.66 29.44
N PHE A 798 -17.68 32.46 29.87
CA PHE A 798 -18.17 33.59 29.10
C PHE A 798 -17.06 34.56 28.71
N GLY A 799 -16.16 34.90 29.61
CA GLY A 799 -14.99 35.72 29.33
C GLY A 799 -13.99 35.13 28.33
N LYS A 800 -13.98 33.79 28.15
CA LYS A 800 -13.24 33.15 27.04
C LYS A 800 -13.94 33.35 25.70
N GLU A 801 -15.27 33.28 25.67
CA GLU A 801 -16.07 33.52 24.45
C GLU A 801 -15.96 34.98 24.01
N VAL A 802 -15.98 35.95 24.92
CA VAL A 802 -15.72 37.37 24.61
C VAL A 802 -14.40 37.53 23.85
N ARG A 803 -13.31 36.94 24.37
CA ARG A 803 -11.99 37.05 23.73
C ARG A 803 -11.88 36.26 22.43
N ARG A 804 -12.67 35.21 22.28
CA ARG A 804 -12.74 34.46 21.03
C ARG A 804 -13.46 35.24 19.92
N LYS A 805 -14.56 35.91 20.27
CA LYS A 805 -15.34 36.72 19.33
C LYS A 805 -14.59 38.03 18.97
N PHE A 806 -13.95 38.63 19.92
CA PHE A 806 -13.21 39.86 19.76
C PHE A 806 -11.72 39.68 20.12
N PRO A 807 -10.90 39.19 19.17
CA PRO A 807 -9.48 38.87 19.45
C PRO A 807 -8.63 40.05 19.90
N THR A 808 -9.01 41.29 19.52
CA THR A 808 -8.34 42.53 19.88
C THR A 808 -8.74 43.05 21.23
N VAL A 809 -9.74 42.45 21.92
CA VAL A 809 -10.21 42.87 23.22
C VAL A 809 -9.20 42.60 24.29
N GLU A 810 -8.85 43.60 25.08
CA GLU A 810 -8.00 43.48 26.24
C GLU A 810 -8.77 43.53 27.56
N ARG A 811 -8.51 42.61 28.48
CA ARG A 811 -9.07 42.65 29.84
C ARG A 811 -8.13 43.40 30.74
N LYS A 812 -8.53 44.60 31.14
CA LYS A 812 -7.71 45.50 31.98
C LYS A 812 -8.33 45.68 33.36
N ARG A 813 -7.51 46.14 34.28
CA ARG A 813 -7.92 46.43 35.65
C ARG A 813 -8.09 47.93 35.81
N GLY A 814 -9.25 48.35 36.29
CA GLY A 814 -9.59 49.73 36.59
C GLY A 814 -9.82 49.97 38.08
N GLY A 815 -9.99 51.24 38.47
CA GLY A 815 -10.32 51.69 39.82
C GLY A 815 -9.10 52.00 40.72
N GLY A 816 -9.38 52.78 41.76
CA GLY A 816 -8.43 53.16 42.79
C GLY A 816 -8.25 52.08 43.88
N ARG A 817 -7.55 52.42 45.01
CA ARG A 817 -7.23 51.43 46.10
C ARG A 817 -8.49 50.86 46.79
N SER A 818 -9.65 51.53 46.73
CA SER A 818 -10.93 51.12 47.38
C SER A 818 -11.95 50.45 46.48
N SER A 819 -11.86 50.58 45.16
CA SER A 819 -12.80 50.01 44.21
C SER A 819 -12.08 49.44 42.98
N ARG A 820 -11.68 48.18 43.03
CA ARG A 820 -11.03 47.53 41.91
C ARG A 820 -12.06 46.71 41.10
N PHE A 821 -12.11 46.95 39.77
CA PHE A 821 -12.96 46.21 38.85
C PHE A 821 -12.19 45.82 37.59
N TRP A 822 -12.72 44.82 36.87
CA TRP A 822 -12.17 44.42 35.60
C TRP A 822 -13.07 44.85 34.46
N TYR A 823 -12.51 45.32 33.37
CA TYR A 823 -13.24 45.73 32.19
C TYR A 823 -12.60 45.20 30.93
N TYR A 824 -13.40 45.05 29.89
CA TYR A 824 -12.97 44.81 28.53
C TYR A 824 -12.85 46.12 27.78
N GLU A 825 -11.64 46.38 27.21
CA GLU A 825 -11.37 47.50 26.34
C GLU A 825 -11.37 47.00 24.89
N GLY A 826 -12.03 47.71 24.00
CA GLY A 826 -12.12 47.32 22.59
C GLY A 826 -13.52 46.90 22.13
N ILE A 827 -14.54 46.96 22.98
CA ILE A 827 -15.94 46.63 22.66
C ILE A 827 -16.94 47.62 23.25
N VAL A 828 -18.09 47.73 22.58
CA VAL A 828 -19.28 48.55 23.02
C VAL A 828 -20.53 47.73 22.80
N PHE A 829 -21.63 48.13 23.49
CA PHE A 829 -22.98 47.63 23.16
C PHE A 829 -23.45 48.21 21.82
N SER A 830 -24.04 47.39 20.96
CA SER A 830 -24.53 47.74 19.61
C SER A 830 -25.74 48.66 19.58
N CYS A 831 -26.56 48.74 20.66
CA CYS A 831 -27.71 49.60 20.81
C CYS A 831 -27.58 50.52 22.01
N GLU A 832 -27.77 51.83 21.80
CA GLU A 832 -27.79 52.86 22.86
C GLU A 832 -29.02 52.70 23.82
N GLU A 833 -30.07 52.00 23.42
CA GLU A 833 -31.23 51.70 24.29
C GLU A 833 -30.93 50.81 25.49
N ILE A 834 -29.87 50.00 25.40
CA ILE A 834 -29.44 49.14 26.51
C ILE A 834 -28.66 49.93 27.51
N CYS A 835 -27.98 51.01 27.11
CA CYS A 835 -27.20 51.87 27.96
C CYS A 835 -28.06 52.91 28.73
N GLY A 836 -29.22 53.26 28.14
CA GLY A 836 -30.11 54.32 28.66
C GLY A 836 -31.00 53.95 29.85
N LYS A 837 -31.20 52.66 30.16
CA LYS A 837 -32.09 52.20 31.24
C LYS A 837 -31.41 52.04 32.60
N LYS A 838 -30.21 52.58 32.78
CA LYS A 838 -29.45 52.43 34.02
C LYS A 838 -29.71 53.46 35.10
N THR A 839 -30.55 54.44 34.83
CA THR A 839 -30.72 55.59 35.83
C THR A 839 -32.13 55.71 36.46
N SER A 840 -33.08 54.83 36.20
CA SER A 840 -34.45 55.02 36.74
C SER A 840 -35.17 53.85 37.40
N GLU A 841 -34.53 52.59 37.42
CA GLU A 841 -35.24 51.47 38.08
C GLU A 841 -34.40 50.68 39.11
N ALA A 842 -33.33 51.25 39.59
CA ALA A 842 -32.56 50.67 40.72
C ALA A 842 -33.01 51.23 42.13
N VAL A 843 -34.20 51.77 42.21
CA VAL A 843 -34.88 52.11 43.48
C VAL A 843 -36.29 51.56 43.36
N LEU A 844 -36.52 50.32 43.77
CA LEU A 844 -37.74 49.71 44.33
C LEU A 844 -37.80 48.22 43.99
N PHE A 845 -37.50 47.48 44.97
CA PHE A 845 -37.69 46.10 45.42
C PHE A 845 -36.38 45.34 45.66
#